data_fb077b81d29cec7b29386cc5e094d169
#
_entry.id   fb077b81d29cec7b29386cc5e094d169
#
_cell.length_a   1.000
_cell.length_b   1.000
_cell.length_c   1.000
_cell.angle_alpha   90.00
_cell.angle_beta   90.00
_cell.angle_gamma   90.00
#
_symmetry.space_group_name_H-M   'P 1'
#
loop_
_entity.id
_entity.type
_entity.pdbx_description
1 polymer ?
#
loop_
_entity_poly.entity_id
_entity_poly.type
_entity_poly.pdbx_seq_one_letter_code
_entity_poly.pdbx_strand_id
1 'polypeptide(L)'
;MTSMSNNTQKHFIVEQIPLPTWVSDENGLILYCNVECTEYWQDTFSPLPQQWLDFISPVDLDEVKNRWLEAIRLQKRIELKCRLLQSGNQYRWCKLSIQASKYRGSSLASEWYVSFLDIDHDIQEQQNLQKNIEIQNQMLDISVDCIKVLNVDGTVCHMNKSGCLALGVPVDETEFGMKWLELLPPHIRKRGRVALKKALQGKVARFAGMSCLPDQDPEYWDNMLTPIHRENGEIGQILCVSRNVTQQHLTENQLRNMSERDDLTGLCNRRSFKFQLKRTLAYSKDSQTSVGLLLIDLDHFKHINDTLGHSAGDHLLKVLSKRFSHCVDDERCFVARLGGDEFAVIINNLKSENDVRDLAAILLQQLNQPITYLGNVLNGGMSIGCAIYPQDAVDQSGLLSCADMALHDLKARGRGGIRMYDPCMMQMTETVASQLNLARQLIRHHTIQPYYQPKVDLRTHRVVGFEALLRWHTTSAQRGYPAQIAEAFKDYNLASKIGETMQHQVLRDIAKWIDLGIKPLPVSLNAAPVEFLRDNYAEKLLKKINQFQIPTHYIEVEVTEHMLGDRGSEYVIRALNKLKQHGVHIALDDFGTGFSSLTHIRDYPIDSLKVDCSFIQKMQHDPSIYAIVQAIGLLAPNLSLGLIAEGIETPEQEELLRQFGYSIGQGFLFESAIDANQVISILKQNQPYLESHYNALR
;
A
#
# COMPACT_ATOMS: atom_id res chain seq x y z
N MET A 1 -100.79 -29.53 58.44
CA MET A 1 -99.55 -29.16 57.81
C MET A 1 -99.73 -29.32 56.36
N THR A 2 -99.90 -28.25 55.66
CA THR A 2 -100.35 -28.11 54.27
C THR A 2 -99.31 -28.60 53.32
N SER A 3 -99.76 -29.47 52.40
CA SER A 3 -98.99 -29.95 51.23
C SER A 3 -98.50 -28.76 50.34
N MET A 4 -97.27 -28.41 50.50
CA MET A 4 -96.67 -27.57 49.44
C MET A 4 -96.86 -28.25 48.08
N SER A 5 -97.30 -27.51 47.07
CA SER A 5 -97.51 -28.02 45.71
C SER A 5 -96.16 -28.57 45.20
N ASN A 6 -96.19 -29.66 44.45
CA ASN A 6 -95.02 -30.31 43.86
C ASN A 6 -94.07 -29.33 43.11
N ASN A 7 -94.59 -28.27 42.56
CA ASN A 7 -93.83 -27.27 41.89
C ASN A 7 -92.98 -26.40 42.81
N THR A 8 -93.49 -26.04 43.99
CA THR A 8 -92.77 -25.22 45.00
C THR A 8 -91.56 -25.94 45.55
N GLN A 9 -91.66 -27.27 45.75
CA GLN A 9 -90.59 -28.08 46.24
C GLN A 9 -89.46 -28.30 45.20
N LYS A 10 -89.81 -28.36 43.90
CA LYS A 10 -88.86 -28.43 42.75
C LYS A 10 -88.07 -27.15 42.57
N HIS A 11 -88.74 -26.03 42.56
CA HIS A 11 -88.10 -24.72 42.47
C HIS A 11 -87.07 -24.50 43.60
N PHE A 12 -87.40 -24.94 44.85
CA PHE A 12 -86.52 -24.85 46.00
C PHE A 12 -85.21 -25.66 45.78
N ILE A 13 -85.24 -26.80 45.09
CA ILE A 13 -84.05 -27.60 44.77
C ILE A 13 -83.17 -26.86 43.72
N VAL A 14 -83.77 -26.25 42.71
CA VAL A 14 -83.02 -25.53 41.68
C VAL A 14 -82.29 -24.30 42.20
N GLU A 15 -82.96 -23.61 43.22
CA GLU A 15 -82.36 -22.46 43.88
C GLU A 15 -81.13 -22.83 44.72
N GLN A 16 -80.94 -24.09 45.09
CA GLN A 16 -79.78 -24.55 45.89
C GLN A 16 -78.60 -24.94 45.00
N ILE A 17 -78.74 -24.85 43.64
CA ILE A 17 -77.64 -25.20 42.73
C ILE A 17 -76.77 -23.96 42.57
N PRO A 18 -75.48 -24.01 42.98
CA PRO A 18 -74.57 -22.87 42.89
C PRO A 18 -73.99 -22.59 41.51
N LEU A 19 -74.80 -22.81 40.51
CA LEU A 19 -74.52 -22.56 39.11
C LEU A 19 -75.77 -21.97 38.44
N PRO A 20 -75.60 -21.06 37.48
CA PRO A 20 -76.74 -20.61 36.68
C PRO A 20 -77.45 -21.81 36.11
N THR A 21 -78.76 -21.98 36.42
CA THR A 21 -79.53 -23.16 36.06
C THR A 21 -80.94 -22.75 35.74
N TRP A 22 -81.44 -23.28 34.61
CA TRP A 22 -82.85 -23.15 34.30
C TRP A 22 -83.49 -24.54 34.10
N VAL A 23 -84.79 -24.57 34.26
CA VAL A 23 -85.64 -25.72 33.94
C VAL A 23 -86.35 -25.43 32.65
N SER A 24 -86.34 -26.35 31.70
CA SER A 24 -87.08 -26.22 30.45
C SER A 24 -87.94 -27.45 30.18
N ASP A 25 -88.96 -27.28 29.34
CA ASP A 25 -89.70 -28.39 28.73
C ASP A 25 -88.89 -29.08 27.59
N GLU A 26 -89.48 -30.11 26.97
CA GLU A 26 -88.90 -30.80 25.86
C GLU A 26 -88.78 -29.95 24.58
N ASN A 27 -89.51 -28.87 24.45
CA ASN A 27 -89.48 -27.94 23.33
C ASN A 27 -88.47 -26.78 23.58
N GLY A 28 -87.80 -26.78 24.71
CA GLY A 28 -86.85 -25.75 25.09
C GLY A 28 -87.43 -24.49 25.72
N LEU A 29 -88.71 -24.50 26.06
CA LEU A 29 -89.39 -23.40 26.77
C LEU A 29 -88.90 -23.35 28.22
N ILE A 30 -88.43 -22.22 28.65
CA ILE A 30 -87.94 -22.00 30.00
C ILE A 30 -89.13 -21.94 30.97
N LEU A 31 -89.17 -22.87 31.91
CA LEU A 31 -90.20 -22.97 32.96
C LEU A 31 -89.81 -22.28 34.25
N TYR A 32 -88.54 -22.26 34.56
CA TYR A 32 -87.99 -21.66 35.77
C TYR A 32 -86.50 -21.38 35.65
N CYS A 33 -85.95 -20.29 36.26
CA CYS A 33 -84.54 -19.95 36.38
C CYS A 33 -84.20 -19.74 37.88
N ASN A 34 -83.01 -20.21 38.33
CA ASN A 34 -82.54 -19.84 39.67
C ASN A 34 -81.96 -18.44 39.72
N VAL A 35 -81.66 -17.96 40.93
CA VAL A 35 -81.11 -16.61 41.14
C VAL A 35 -79.82 -16.44 40.35
N GLU A 36 -78.87 -17.38 40.39
CA GLU A 36 -77.62 -17.34 39.65
C GLU A 36 -77.82 -17.17 38.14
N CYS A 37 -78.83 -17.80 37.58
CA CYS A 37 -79.15 -17.70 36.20
C CYS A 37 -79.75 -16.34 35.87
N THR A 38 -80.64 -15.80 36.74
CA THR A 38 -81.18 -14.45 36.56
C THR A 38 -80.13 -13.36 36.71
N GLU A 39 -79.20 -13.49 37.62
CA GLU A 39 -78.08 -12.58 37.81
C GLU A 39 -77.12 -12.60 36.62
N TYR A 40 -76.84 -13.76 36.03
CA TYR A 40 -76.00 -13.85 34.85
C TYR A 40 -76.55 -13.04 33.64
N TRP A 41 -77.90 -12.92 33.54
CA TRP A 41 -78.57 -12.23 32.42
C TRP A 41 -79.27 -10.91 32.84
N GLN A 42 -79.11 -10.41 34.08
CA GLN A 42 -79.89 -9.30 34.66
C GLN A 42 -79.93 -8.06 33.78
N ASP A 43 -78.91 -7.75 33.05
CA ASP A 43 -78.82 -6.55 32.20
C ASP A 43 -79.13 -6.83 30.73
N THR A 44 -79.39 -8.06 30.33
CA THR A 44 -79.50 -8.44 28.92
C THR A 44 -80.95 -8.65 28.47
N PHE A 45 -81.82 -9.21 29.34
CA PHE A 45 -83.14 -9.60 28.95
C PHE A 45 -84.16 -9.22 30.02
N SER A 46 -85.08 -8.33 29.66
CA SER A 46 -86.27 -8.06 30.47
C SER A 46 -87.48 -7.89 29.54
N PRO A 47 -88.38 -8.87 29.35
CA PRO A 47 -88.40 -10.21 30.01
C PRO A 47 -87.41 -11.18 29.36
N LEU A 48 -87.03 -12.27 30.11
CA LEU A 48 -86.24 -13.37 29.64
C LEU A 48 -86.88 -14.03 28.39
N PRO A 49 -86.10 -14.41 27.37
CA PRO A 49 -86.61 -15.15 26.23
C PRO A 49 -87.35 -16.42 26.65
N GLN A 50 -88.40 -16.75 25.90
CA GLN A 50 -89.16 -17.94 26.23
C GLN A 50 -88.46 -19.25 25.94
N GLN A 51 -87.53 -19.22 24.93
CA GLN A 51 -86.72 -20.39 24.55
C GLN A 51 -85.26 -20.19 24.90
N TRP A 52 -84.63 -21.20 25.56
CA TRP A 52 -83.24 -21.08 25.96
C TRP A 52 -82.26 -21.21 24.78
N LEU A 53 -82.74 -21.80 23.67
CA LEU A 53 -81.91 -21.88 22.44
C LEU A 53 -81.60 -20.52 21.82
N ASP A 54 -82.39 -19.49 22.16
CA ASP A 54 -82.19 -18.11 21.70
C ASP A 54 -80.94 -17.46 22.34
N PHE A 55 -80.45 -18.03 23.41
CA PHE A 55 -79.19 -17.63 24.05
C PHE A 55 -77.94 -18.20 23.36
N ILE A 56 -78.08 -19.21 22.49
CA ILE A 56 -76.96 -19.87 21.85
C ILE A 56 -76.48 -19.03 20.68
N SER A 57 -75.18 -18.93 20.55
CA SER A 57 -74.54 -18.30 19.35
C SER A 57 -75.05 -18.94 18.05
N PRO A 58 -75.42 -18.16 17.04
CA PRO A 58 -75.85 -18.74 15.73
C PRO A 58 -74.88 -19.76 15.16
N VAL A 59 -73.58 -19.64 15.45
CA VAL A 59 -72.55 -20.57 14.94
C VAL A 59 -72.66 -21.94 15.63
N ASP A 60 -73.09 -21.99 16.90
CA ASP A 60 -73.12 -23.20 17.73
C ASP A 60 -74.55 -23.81 17.75
N LEU A 61 -75.58 -23.08 17.24
CA LEU A 61 -77.00 -23.41 17.41
C LEU A 61 -77.38 -24.76 16.84
N ASP A 62 -76.92 -25.10 15.65
CA ASP A 62 -77.25 -26.38 14.99
C ASP A 62 -76.67 -27.55 15.76
N GLU A 63 -75.45 -27.46 16.22
CA GLU A 63 -74.80 -28.49 17.02
C GLU A 63 -75.54 -28.68 18.35
N VAL A 64 -75.85 -27.59 19.04
CA VAL A 64 -76.56 -27.62 20.33
C VAL A 64 -77.94 -28.20 20.14
N LYS A 65 -78.71 -27.79 19.09
CA LYS A 65 -80.02 -28.38 18.80
C LYS A 65 -79.97 -29.91 18.57
N ASN A 66 -79.02 -30.35 17.80
CA ASN A 66 -78.87 -31.80 17.51
C ASN A 66 -78.56 -32.58 18.81
N ARG A 67 -77.67 -32.05 19.63
CA ARG A 67 -77.30 -32.64 20.92
C ARG A 67 -78.47 -32.59 21.91
N TRP A 68 -79.29 -31.51 21.91
CA TRP A 68 -80.48 -31.39 22.72
C TRP A 68 -81.54 -32.46 22.30
N LEU A 69 -81.80 -32.62 21.02
CA LEU A 69 -82.71 -33.66 20.53
C LEU A 69 -82.23 -35.07 20.82
N GLU A 70 -80.92 -35.29 20.79
CA GLU A 70 -80.30 -36.54 21.20
C GLU A 70 -80.54 -36.79 22.69
N ALA A 71 -80.33 -35.79 23.55
CA ALA A 71 -80.58 -35.87 25.01
C ALA A 71 -82.03 -36.25 25.31
N ILE A 72 -82.99 -35.61 24.61
CA ILE A 72 -84.43 -35.93 24.75
C ILE A 72 -84.72 -37.39 24.33
N ARG A 73 -84.23 -37.78 23.17
CA ARG A 73 -84.47 -39.15 22.68
C ARG A 73 -83.88 -40.24 23.54
N LEU A 74 -82.66 -40.01 24.06
CA LEU A 74 -81.96 -41.00 24.87
C LEU A 74 -82.24 -40.92 26.36
N GLN A 75 -82.92 -39.89 26.81
CA GLN A 75 -83.17 -39.59 28.23
C GLN A 75 -81.87 -39.65 29.07
N LYS A 76 -80.76 -39.15 28.51
CA LYS A 76 -79.43 -39.14 29.11
C LYS A 76 -78.94 -37.73 29.36
N ARG A 77 -78.12 -37.60 30.40
CA ARG A 77 -77.33 -36.35 30.60
C ARG A 77 -76.33 -36.19 29.46
N ILE A 78 -76.26 -34.96 29.00
CA ILE A 78 -75.21 -34.53 28.06
C ILE A 78 -74.47 -33.34 28.57
N GLU A 79 -73.22 -33.24 28.19
CA GLU A 79 -72.39 -32.05 28.39
C GLU A 79 -71.86 -31.58 27.04
N LEU A 80 -71.86 -30.28 26.87
CA LEU A 80 -71.37 -29.67 25.62
C LEU A 80 -70.80 -28.28 25.93
N LYS A 81 -69.93 -27.80 25.06
CA LYS A 81 -69.38 -26.45 25.13
C LYS A 81 -70.02 -25.66 23.99
N CYS A 82 -70.57 -24.50 24.32
CA CYS A 82 -71.10 -23.57 23.33
C CYS A 82 -71.00 -22.12 23.85
N ARG A 83 -71.21 -21.20 22.96
CA ARG A 83 -71.21 -19.77 23.32
C ARG A 83 -72.61 -19.33 23.69
N LEU A 84 -72.76 -18.84 24.92
CA LEU A 84 -74.01 -18.25 25.42
C LEU A 84 -73.93 -16.74 25.38
N LEU A 85 -75.06 -16.11 25.03
CA LEU A 85 -75.21 -14.67 25.04
C LEU A 85 -75.23 -14.13 26.46
N GLN A 86 -74.37 -13.16 26.77
CA GLN A 86 -74.28 -12.45 28.02
C GLN A 86 -74.80 -10.99 27.90
N SER A 87 -74.82 -10.26 28.96
CA SER A 87 -75.11 -8.84 29.00
C SER A 87 -74.26 -8.05 28.01
N GLY A 88 -74.86 -7.09 27.29
CA GLY A 88 -74.18 -6.28 26.28
C GLY A 88 -74.01 -6.93 24.88
N ASN A 89 -74.81 -7.98 24.58
CA ASN A 89 -74.83 -8.66 23.27
C ASN A 89 -73.53 -9.37 22.92
N GLN A 90 -72.73 -9.81 23.90
CA GLN A 90 -71.48 -10.57 23.76
C GLN A 90 -71.73 -12.06 24.04
N TYR A 91 -71.04 -12.91 23.25
CA TYR A 91 -71.10 -14.37 23.47
C TYR A 91 -69.88 -14.79 24.25
N ARG A 92 -70.15 -15.61 25.33
CA ARG A 92 -69.09 -16.20 26.13
C ARG A 92 -69.14 -17.72 26.10
N TRP A 93 -67.98 -18.33 26.11
CA TRP A 93 -67.88 -19.78 26.14
C TRP A 93 -68.37 -20.34 27.49
N CYS A 94 -69.37 -21.19 27.40
CA CYS A 94 -69.97 -21.90 28.55
C CYS A 94 -69.93 -23.38 28.35
N LYS A 95 -69.75 -24.13 29.42
CA LYS A 95 -69.93 -25.56 29.46
C LYS A 95 -71.33 -25.84 30.01
N LEU A 96 -72.25 -26.31 29.15
CA LEU A 96 -73.64 -26.70 29.47
C LEU A 96 -73.67 -28.15 29.95
N SER A 97 -74.45 -28.37 31.00
CA SER A 97 -74.85 -29.70 31.47
C SER A 97 -76.36 -29.83 31.43
N ILE A 98 -76.88 -30.70 30.61
CA ILE A 98 -78.31 -30.86 30.36
C ILE A 98 -78.72 -32.23 30.93
N GLN A 99 -79.69 -32.27 31.83
CA GLN A 99 -80.13 -33.50 32.49
C GLN A 99 -81.66 -33.57 32.62
N ALA A 100 -82.19 -34.75 32.30
CA ALA A 100 -83.62 -35.04 32.45
C ALA A 100 -84.06 -35.15 33.91
N SER A 101 -85.17 -34.51 34.25
CA SER A 101 -85.84 -34.73 35.53
C SER A 101 -86.60 -36.02 35.56
N LYS A 102 -86.18 -37.02 36.32
CA LYS A 102 -86.89 -38.27 36.50
C LYS A 102 -87.78 -38.25 37.76
N TYR A 103 -89.05 -38.21 37.55
CA TYR A 103 -90.02 -38.30 38.61
C TYR A 103 -90.45 -39.76 38.82
N ARG A 104 -90.59 -40.20 40.14
CA ARG A 104 -91.07 -41.51 40.42
C ARG A 104 -92.48 -41.72 39.89
N GLY A 105 -92.58 -42.50 38.81
CA GLY A 105 -93.89 -42.95 38.22
C GLY A 105 -94.19 -42.56 36.77
N SER A 106 -93.37 -41.74 36.10
CA SER A 106 -93.49 -41.45 34.64
C SER A 106 -92.35 -42.08 33.84
N SER A 107 -92.66 -42.60 32.69
CA SER A 107 -91.72 -43.24 31.76
C SER A 107 -90.96 -42.21 30.90
N LEU A 108 -91.38 -40.95 30.85
CA LEU A 108 -90.77 -39.88 30.10
C LEU A 108 -90.56 -38.63 30.97
N ALA A 109 -89.41 -38.02 30.90
CA ALA A 109 -89.13 -36.76 31.60
C ALA A 109 -89.84 -35.60 30.85
N SER A 110 -90.66 -34.82 31.57
CA SER A 110 -91.33 -33.61 31.03
C SER A 110 -90.54 -32.35 31.28
N GLU A 111 -89.49 -32.44 32.04
CA GLU A 111 -88.67 -31.28 32.42
C GLU A 111 -87.19 -31.61 32.35
N TRP A 112 -86.39 -30.59 31.98
CA TRP A 112 -84.95 -30.71 31.82
C TRP A 112 -84.27 -29.61 32.61
N TYR A 113 -83.20 -29.99 33.38
CA TYR A 113 -82.33 -29.07 34.06
C TYR A 113 -81.14 -28.76 33.19
N VAL A 114 -80.95 -27.50 32.90
CA VAL A 114 -79.79 -27.02 32.13
C VAL A 114 -78.96 -26.08 33.02
N SER A 115 -77.83 -26.53 33.45
CA SER A 115 -76.89 -25.73 34.21
C SER A 115 -75.65 -25.44 33.35
N PHE A 116 -75.05 -24.30 33.59
CA PHE A 116 -73.85 -23.96 32.84
C PHE A 116 -72.75 -23.32 33.70
N LEU A 117 -71.52 -23.45 33.24
CA LEU A 117 -70.32 -22.86 33.83
C LEU A 117 -69.66 -21.98 32.75
N ASP A 118 -69.42 -20.72 33.08
CA ASP A 118 -68.64 -19.82 32.25
C ASP A 118 -67.18 -20.32 32.23
N ILE A 119 -66.63 -20.63 31.06
CA ILE A 119 -65.27 -21.07 30.81
C ILE A 119 -64.54 -20.17 29.82
N ASP A 120 -65.03 -18.95 29.59
CA ASP A 120 -64.49 -18.05 28.57
C ASP A 120 -63.08 -17.59 28.93
N HIS A 121 -62.85 -17.29 30.21
CA HIS A 121 -61.56 -16.91 30.72
C HIS A 121 -60.49 -17.98 30.49
N ASP A 122 -60.80 -19.24 30.80
CA ASP A 122 -59.89 -20.36 30.66
C ASP A 122 -59.54 -20.63 29.18
N ILE A 123 -60.56 -20.49 28.30
CA ILE A 123 -60.37 -20.64 26.83
C ILE A 123 -59.50 -19.49 26.31
N GLN A 124 -59.80 -18.24 26.69
CA GLN A 124 -58.99 -17.09 26.27
C GLN A 124 -57.54 -17.16 26.77
N GLU A 125 -57.34 -17.56 28.02
CA GLU A 125 -56.01 -17.77 28.58
C GLU A 125 -55.25 -18.88 27.79
N GLN A 126 -55.88 -19.99 27.51
CA GLN A 126 -55.28 -21.07 26.70
C GLN A 126 -54.95 -20.60 25.29
N GLN A 127 -55.86 -19.87 24.63
CA GLN A 127 -55.62 -19.29 23.29
C GLN A 127 -54.48 -18.28 23.31
N ASN A 128 -54.42 -17.41 24.30
CA ASN A 128 -53.35 -16.44 24.45
C ASN A 128 -51.99 -17.12 24.69
N LEU A 129 -51.94 -18.15 25.52
CA LEU A 129 -50.74 -18.96 25.71
C LEU A 129 -50.29 -19.62 24.40
N GLN A 130 -51.22 -20.22 23.67
CA GLN A 130 -50.92 -20.85 22.36
C GLN A 130 -50.41 -19.81 21.36
N LYS A 131 -51.08 -18.67 21.25
CA LYS A 131 -50.64 -17.56 20.38
C LYS A 131 -49.28 -17.01 20.76
N ASN A 132 -48.99 -16.90 22.05
CA ASN A 132 -47.68 -16.45 22.50
C ASN A 132 -46.57 -17.46 22.13
N ILE A 133 -46.83 -18.76 22.25
CA ILE A 133 -45.90 -19.82 21.83
C ILE A 133 -45.64 -19.74 20.30
N GLU A 134 -46.70 -19.54 19.51
CA GLU A 134 -46.55 -19.37 18.05
C GLU A 134 -45.72 -18.16 17.70
N ILE A 135 -46.00 -17.02 18.33
CA ILE A 135 -45.22 -15.80 18.14
C ILE A 135 -43.75 -16.00 18.52
N GLN A 136 -43.49 -16.66 19.66
CA GLN A 136 -42.11 -16.96 20.09
C GLN A 136 -41.37 -17.87 19.09
N ASN A 137 -42.02 -18.90 18.57
CA ASN A 137 -41.47 -19.78 17.55
C ASN A 137 -41.20 -19.01 16.24
N GLN A 138 -42.14 -18.18 15.80
CA GLN A 138 -41.93 -17.34 14.61
C GLN A 138 -40.77 -16.36 14.79
N MET A 139 -40.59 -15.76 15.98
CA MET A 139 -39.46 -14.89 16.26
C MET A 139 -38.11 -15.64 16.17
N LEU A 140 -38.06 -16.89 16.64
CA LEU A 140 -36.86 -17.71 16.53
C LEU A 140 -36.59 -18.08 15.07
N ASP A 141 -37.60 -18.35 14.26
CA ASP A 141 -37.49 -18.73 12.86
C ASP A 141 -37.08 -17.59 11.91
N ILE A 142 -37.41 -16.34 12.29
CA ILE A 142 -36.95 -15.14 11.55
C ILE A 142 -35.46 -14.91 11.76
N SER A 143 -34.88 -15.41 12.85
CA SER A 143 -33.46 -15.26 13.12
C SER A 143 -32.63 -15.93 12.05
N VAL A 144 -31.65 -15.18 11.51
CA VAL A 144 -30.61 -15.72 10.61
C VAL A 144 -29.58 -16.57 11.35
N ASP A 145 -29.44 -16.39 12.66
CA ASP A 145 -28.57 -17.24 13.48
C ASP A 145 -29.23 -18.62 13.69
N CYS A 146 -28.42 -19.65 13.63
CA CYS A 146 -28.85 -21.02 13.91
C CYS A 146 -28.98 -21.22 15.44
N ILE A 147 -30.23 -21.26 15.94
CA ILE A 147 -30.56 -21.36 17.35
C ILE A 147 -30.99 -22.80 17.67
N LYS A 148 -30.35 -23.38 18.68
CA LYS A 148 -30.65 -24.72 19.18
C LYS A 148 -30.77 -24.69 20.69
N VAL A 149 -31.72 -25.45 21.22
CA VAL A 149 -31.81 -25.72 22.65
C VAL A 149 -31.42 -27.17 22.91
N LEU A 150 -30.47 -27.38 23.79
CA LEU A 150 -29.96 -28.71 24.14
C LEU A 150 -30.40 -29.10 25.55
N ASN A 151 -30.77 -30.34 25.73
CA ASN A 151 -30.92 -30.90 27.06
C ASN A 151 -29.57 -31.12 27.74
N VAL A 152 -29.55 -31.34 29.02
CA VAL A 152 -28.31 -31.56 29.84
C VAL A 152 -27.53 -32.80 29.38
N ASP A 153 -28.19 -33.76 28.70
CA ASP A 153 -27.56 -34.94 28.13
C ASP A 153 -26.95 -34.71 26.73
N GLY A 154 -27.08 -33.45 26.22
CA GLY A 154 -26.57 -33.02 24.94
C GLY A 154 -27.45 -33.37 23.73
N THR A 155 -28.71 -33.82 23.96
CA THR A 155 -29.69 -33.97 22.91
C THR A 155 -30.33 -32.65 22.53
N VAL A 156 -30.63 -32.47 21.22
CA VAL A 156 -31.35 -31.28 20.72
C VAL A 156 -32.83 -31.45 21.07
N CYS A 157 -33.43 -30.49 21.77
CA CYS A 157 -34.86 -30.48 22.06
C CYS A 157 -35.63 -29.42 21.24
N HIS A 158 -34.94 -28.43 20.69
CA HIS A 158 -35.53 -27.43 19.80
C HIS A 158 -34.47 -26.90 18.84
N MET A 159 -34.86 -26.56 17.63
CA MET A 159 -34.00 -25.93 16.63
C MET A 159 -34.88 -25.04 15.73
N ASN A 160 -34.43 -23.84 15.49
CA ASN A 160 -35.11 -22.92 14.55
C ASN A 160 -34.86 -23.32 13.10
N LYS A 161 -35.60 -22.71 12.17
CA LYS A 161 -35.52 -22.96 10.73
C LYS A 161 -34.09 -22.81 10.19
N SER A 162 -33.39 -21.73 10.56
CA SER A 162 -31.98 -21.51 10.17
C SER A 162 -31.05 -22.62 10.67
N GLY A 163 -31.32 -23.16 11.85
CA GLY A 163 -30.59 -24.29 12.42
C GLY A 163 -30.81 -25.58 11.63
N CYS A 164 -32.06 -25.87 11.26
CA CYS A 164 -32.41 -27.04 10.44
C CYS A 164 -31.70 -26.99 9.07
N LEU A 165 -31.76 -25.84 8.40
CA LEU A 165 -31.08 -25.62 7.09
C LEU A 165 -29.57 -25.82 7.19
N ALA A 166 -28.94 -25.21 8.22
CA ALA A 166 -27.48 -25.26 8.39
C ALA A 166 -26.93 -26.66 8.70
N LEU A 167 -27.76 -27.56 9.22
CA LEU A 167 -27.36 -28.91 9.61
C LEU A 167 -27.97 -30.01 8.69
N GLY A 168 -28.73 -29.61 7.65
CA GLY A 168 -29.39 -30.55 6.74
C GLY A 168 -30.50 -31.37 7.40
N VAL A 169 -31.15 -30.83 8.44
CA VAL A 169 -32.31 -31.43 9.12
C VAL A 169 -33.58 -30.93 8.43
N PRO A 170 -34.61 -31.78 8.18
CA PRO A 170 -35.88 -31.31 7.63
C PRO A 170 -36.50 -30.18 8.45
N VAL A 171 -37.01 -29.14 7.79
CA VAL A 171 -37.57 -27.97 8.46
C VAL A 171 -38.88 -28.29 9.18
N ASP A 172 -39.61 -29.33 8.75
CA ASP A 172 -40.88 -29.78 9.31
C ASP A 172 -40.66 -30.76 10.48
N GLU A 173 -39.43 -31.04 10.87
CA GLU A 173 -39.12 -31.89 12.01
C GLU A 173 -39.55 -31.23 13.30
N THR A 174 -40.49 -31.83 14.01
CA THR A 174 -41.01 -31.34 15.30
C THR A 174 -40.47 -32.13 16.48
N GLU A 175 -39.96 -33.37 16.23
CA GLU A 175 -39.39 -34.21 17.27
C GLU A 175 -37.88 -34.34 17.07
N PHE A 176 -37.17 -33.44 17.72
CA PHE A 176 -35.72 -33.51 17.83
C PHE A 176 -35.34 -34.61 18.84
N GLY A 177 -34.11 -34.96 18.98
CA GLY A 177 -33.64 -36.02 19.91
C GLY A 177 -32.22 -36.46 19.58
N MET A 178 -31.71 -35.93 18.44
CA MET A 178 -30.37 -36.24 17.99
C MET A 178 -29.31 -35.66 18.91
N LYS A 179 -28.16 -36.33 19.03
CA LYS A 179 -27.01 -35.84 19.78
C LYS A 179 -26.35 -34.68 19.03
N TRP A 180 -26.34 -33.47 19.61
CA TRP A 180 -25.77 -32.26 19.00
C TRP A 180 -24.31 -32.45 18.54
N LEU A 181 -23.47 -33.13 19.34
CA LEU A 181 -22.08 -33.37 18.99
C LEU A 181 -21.91 -34.23 17.70
N GLU A 182 -22.88 -35.08 17.38
CA GLU A 182 -22.85 -35.92 16.18
C GLU A 182 -23.17 -35.11 14.91
N LEU A 183 -23.93 -34.05 15.05
CA LEU A 183 -24.24 -33.11 13.98
C LEU A 183 -23.04 -32.24 13.59
N LEU A 184 -22.04 -32.09 14.48
CA LEU A 184 -20.85 -31.32 14.19
C LEU A 184 -19.87 -32.11 13.31
N PRO A 185 -19.16 -31.45 12.35
CA PRO A 185 -18.08 -32.04 11.58
C PRO A 185 -17.02 -32.69 12.47
N PRO A 186 -16.43 -33.85 12.09
CA PRO A 186 -15.53 -34.64 12.96
C PRO A 186 -14.38 -33.84 13.56
N HIS A 187 -13.78 -32.92 12.77
CA HIS A 187 -12.65 -32.10 13.21
C HIS A 187 -13.01 -31.02 14.25
N ILE A 188 -14.30 -30.66 14.40
CA ILE A 188 -14.79 -29.67 15.35
C ILE A 188 -15.35 -30.32 16.62
N ARG A 189 -15.74 -31.60 16.58
CA ARG A 189 -16.39 -32.29 17.71
C ARG A 189 -15.63 -32.16 19.04
N LYS A 190 -14.29 -32.18 18.97
CA LYS A 190 -13.46 -31.98 20.18
C LYS A 190 -13.68 -30.61 20.83
N ARG A 191 -13.75 -29.55 20.02
CA ARG A 191 -14.02 -28.17 20.50
C ARG A 191 -15.44 -28.06 21.05
N GLY A 192 -16.44 -28.59 20.32
CA GLY A 192 -17.82 -28.64 20.76
C GLY A 192 -17.99 -29.36 22.10
N ARG A 193 -17.34 -30.52 22.30
CA ARG A 193 -17.36 -31.28 23.55
C ARG A 193 -16.83 -30.47 24.74
N VAL A 194 -15.73 -29.74 24.52
CA VAL A 194 -15.15 -28.87 25.57
C VAL A 194 -16.11 -27.72 25.89
N ALA A 195 -16.74 -27.12 24.88
CA ALA A 195 -17.69 -26.03 25.08
C ALA A 195 -18.96 -26.53 25.81
N LEU A 196 -19.50 -27.67 25.41
CA LEU A 196 -20.65 -28.28 26.08
C LEU A 196 -20.36 -28.59 27.58
N LYS A 197 -19.17 -29.15 27.85
CA LYS A 197 -18.76 -29.42 29.25
C LYS A 197 -18.67 -28.14 30.09
N LYS A 198 -18.18 -27.02 29.51
CA LYS A 198 -18.14 -25.73 30.20
C LYS A 198 -19.55 -25.19 30.47
N ALA A 199 -20.45 -25.30 29.48
CA ALA A 199 -21.83 -24.86 29.62
C ALA A 199 -22.57 -25.65 30.72
N LEU A 200 -22.35 -26.96 30.79
CA LEU A 200 -22.86 -27.82 31.85
C LEU A 200 -22.28 -27.50 33.25
N GLN A 201 -21.22 -26.71 33.32
CA GLN A 201 -20.66 -26.19 34.56
C GLN A 201 -21.15 -24.76 34.88
N GLY A 202 -22.17 -24.26 34.20
CA GLY A 202 -22.71 -22.93 34.38
C GLY A 202 -21.94 -21.80 33.75
N LYS A 203 -20.97 -22.09 32.86
CA LYS A 203 -20.13 -21.07 32.18
C LYS A 203 -20.50 -20.93 30.72
N VAL A 204 -20.62 -19.69 30.24
CA VAL A 204 -20.74 -19.44 28.81
C VAL A 204 -19.47 -19.93 28.09
N ALA A 205 -19.64 -20.63 26.98
CA ALA A 205 -18.54 -21.13 26.16
C ALA A 205 -18.72 -20.70 24.70
N ARG A 206 -17.61 -20.32 24.06
CA ARG A 206 -17.58 -19.90 22.65
C ARG A 206 -16.48 -20.65 21.90
N PHE A 207 -16.74 -21.05 20.66
CA PHE A 207 -15.72 -21.67 19.81
C PHE A 207 -16.02 -21.43 18.33
N ALA A 208 -14.96 -21.25 17.55
CA ALA A 208 -15.04 -21.16 16.09
C ALA A 208 -15.22 -22.55 15.48
N GLY A 209 -16.15 -22.66 14.55
CA GLY A 209 -16.45 -23.84 13.76
C GLY A 209 -16.27 -23.58 12.28
N MET A 210 -16.10 -24.65 11.52
CA MET A 210 -16.11 -24.63 10.05
C MET A 210 -16.95 -25.83 9.60
N SER A 211 -17.93 -25.62 8.74
CA SER A 211 -18.69 -26.68 8.07
C SER A 211 -18.33 -26.70 6.59
N CYS A 212 -18.30 -27.89 6.04
CA CYS A 212 -18.08 -28.12 4.62
C CYS A 212 -19.09 -29.18 4.22
N LEU A 213 -20.20 -28.78 3.62
CA LEU A 213 -21.17 -29.71 3.02
C LEU A 213 -20.66 -30.14 1.65
N PRO A 214 -21.02 -31.35 1.18
CA PRO A 214 -20.67 -31.77 -0.17
C PRO A 214 -21.13 -30.74 -1.20
N ASP A 215 -20.25 -30.41 -2.15
CA ASP A 215 -20.49 -29.43 -3.23
C ASP A 215 -20.81 -28.00 -2.82
N GLN A 216 -20.45 -27.60 -1.59
CA GLN A 216 -20.58 -26.24 -1.11
C GLN A 216 -19.24 -25.69 -0.60
N ASP A 217 -19.07 -24.38 -0.70
CA ASP A 217 -17.91 -23.69 -0.14
C ASP A 217 -17.88 -23.79 1.39
N PRO A 218 -16.68 -23.79 2.01
CA PRO A 218 -16.55 -23.83 3.45
C PRO A 218 -17.24 -22.66 4.14
N GLU A 219 -18.10 -22.94 5.10
CA GLU A 219 -18.73 -21.93 5.94
C GLU A 219 -18.06 -21.84 7.31
N TYR A 220 -17.85 -20.61 7.77
CA TYR A 220 -17.26 -20.31 9.07
C TYR A 220 -18.35 -19.92 10.08
N TRP A 221 -18.34 -20.57 11.24
CA TRP A 221 -19.35 -20.43 12.27
C TRP A 221 -18.75 -20.00 13.60
N ASP A 222 -19.38 -19.04 14.25
CA ASP A 222 -19.10 -18.69 15.63
C ASP A 222 -20.20 -19.28 16.52
N ASN A 223 -19.82 -20.24 17.36
CA ASN A 223 -20.74 -20.99 18.20
C ASN A 223 -20.63 -20.54 19.63
N MET A 224 -21.77 -20.21 20.24
CA MET A 224 -21.88 -19.81 21.63
C MET A 224 -22.86 -20.72 22.35
N LEU A 225 -22.45 -21.29 23.50
CA LEU A 225 -23.26 -22.10 24.37
C LEU A 225 -23.47 -21.36 25.69
N THR A 226 -24.75 -21.15 26.04
CA THR A 226 -25.16 -20.45 27.27
C THR A 226 -26.08 -21.35 28.10
N PRO A 227 -25.78 -21.59 29.36
CA PRO A 227 -26.66 -22.37 30.24
C PRO A 227 -27.98 -21.64 30.53
N ILE A 228 -29.09 -22.36 30.51
CA ILE A 228 -30.42 -21.93 30.93
C ILE A 228 -30.72 -22.58 32.27
N HIS A 229 -30.95 -21.79 33.31
CA HIS A 229 -31.21 -22.28 34.63
C HIS A 229 -32.72 -22.45 34.89
N ARG A 230 -33.10 -23.44 35.66
CA ARG A 230 -34.43 -23.63 36.21
C ARG A 230 -34.63 -22.68 37.42
N GLU A 231 -35.85 -22.57 37.89
CA GLU A 231 -36.18 -21.76 39.09
C GLU A 231 -35.41 -22.16 40.36
N ASN A 232 -35.01 -23.42 40.47
CA ASN A 232 -34.20 -23.95 41.56
C ASN A 232 -32.68 -23.65 41.40
N GLY A 233 -32.28 -22.92 40.36
CA GLY A 233 -30.88 -22.59 40.09
C GLY A 233 -30.06 -23.66 39.39
N GLU A 234 -30.58 -24.85 39.17
CA GLU A 234 -29.93 -25.92 38.42
C GLU A 234 -29.99 -25.66 36.90
N ILE A 235 -29.02 -26.19 36.16
CA ILE A 235 -29.01 -26.09 34.69
C ILE A 235 -30.10 -27.02 34.14
N GLY A 236 -31.10 -26.43 33.50
CA GLY A 236 -32.16 -27.19 32.84
C GLY A 236 -31.83 -27.51 31.41
N GLN A 237 -31.30 -26.57 30.70
CA GLN A 237 -31.02 -26.65 29.27
C GLN A 237 -29.79 -25.78 28.90
N ILE A 238 -29.35 -25.89 27.61
CA ILE A 238 -28.26 -25.08 27.07
C ILE A 238 -28.74 -24.47 25.77
N LEU A 239 -28.70 -23.14 25.68
CA LEU A 239 -28.91 -22.41 24.45
C LEU A 239 -27.61 -22.45 23.61
N CYS A 240 -27.67 -22.97 22.41
CA CYS A 240 -26.58 -22.96 21.42
C CYS A 240 -26.96 -22.05 20.28
N VAL A 241 -26.26 -20.92 20.15
CA VAL A 241 -26.40 -19.98 19.02
C VAL A 241 -25.17 -20.12 18.15
N SER A 242 -25.38 -20.41 16.87
CA SER A 242 -24.33 -20.49 15.85
C SER A 242 -24.58 -19.42 14.81
N ARG A 243 -23.64 -18.46 14.70
CA ARG A 243 -23.69 -17.37 13.73
C ARG A 243 -22.80 -17.70 12.54
N ASN A 244 -23.31 -17.57 11.33
CA ASN A 244 -22.51 -17.65 10.12
C ASN A 244 -21.65 -16.37 9.99
N VAL A 245 -20.33 -16.50 10.07
CA VAL A 245 -19.35 -15.40 9.95
C VAL A 245 -18.50 -15.53 8.70
N THR A 246 -18.94 -16.31 7.71
CA THR A 246 -18.18 -16.58 6.47
C THR A 246 -17.84 -15.29 5.73
N GLN A 247 -18.83 -14.44 5.51
CA GLN A 247 -18.60 -13.18 4.80
C GLN A 247 -17.64 -12.26 5.55
N GLN A 248 -17.81 -12.16 6.87
CA GLN A 248 -16.90 -11.39 7.72
C GLN A 248 -15.48 -11.94 7.63
N HIS A 249 -15.31 -13.26 7.78
CA HIS A 249 -14.01 -13.92 7.73
C HIS A 249 -13.32 -13.76 6.36
N LEU A 250 -14.07 -13.86 5.26
CA LEU A 250 -13.55 -13.64 3.92
C LEU A 250 -13.15 -12.18 3.71
N THR A 251 -13.97 -11.24 4.18
CA THR A 251 -13.68 -9.80 4.09
C THR A 251 -12.46 -9.43 4.93
N GLU A 252 -12.33 -9.95 6.14
CA GLU A 252 -11.16 -9.73 6.99
C GLU A 252 -9.89 -10.29 6.34
N ASN A 253 -9.94 -11.47 5.74
CA ASN A 253 -8.82 -12.07 5.01
C ASN A 253 -8.48 -11.28 3.74
N GLN A 254 -9.48 -10.79 3.00
CA GLN A 254 -9.25 -9.92 1.84
C GLN A 254 -8.60 -8.59 2.26
N LEU A 255 -9.13 -7.92 3.29
CA LEU A 255 -8.54 -6.69 3.83
C LEU A 255 -7.10 -6.92 4.34
N ARG A 256 -6.85 -8.05 4.97
CA ARG A 256 -5.51 -8.43 5.41
C ARG A 256 -4.58 -8.63 4.22
N ASN A 257 -4.99 -9.36 3.21
CA ASN A 257 -4.20 -9.57 2.00
C ASN A 257 -3.93 -8.26 1.27
N MET A 258 -4.92 -7.39 1.07
CA MET A 258 -4.75 -6.05 0.49
C MET A 258 -3.81 -5.16 1.33
N SER A 259 -3.82 -5.32 2.65
CA SER A 259 -2.94 -4.55 3.55
C SER A 259 -1.50 -5.09 3.61
N GLU A 260 -1.26 -6.38 3.31
CA GLU A 260 0.03 -7.04 3.51
C GLU A 260 0.74 -7.43 2.20
N ARG A 261 0.03 -7.48 1.06
CA ARG A 261 0.57 -7.90 -0.23
C ARG A 261 0.54 -6.79 -1.27
N ASP A 262 1.36 -6.93 -2.30
CA ASP A 262 1.37 -6.11 -3.51
C ASP A 262 0.37 -6.70 -4.51
N ASP A 263 -0.58 -5.90 -4.97
CA ASP A 263 -1.71 -6.34 -5.80
C ASP A 263 -1.26 -6.86 -7.18
N LEU A 264 -0.16 -6.35 -7.72
CA LEU A 264 0.34 -6.74 -9.02
C LEU A 264 1.07 -8.09 -9.00
N THR A 265 1.90 -8.29 -7.98
CA THR A 265 2.87 -9.40 -7.93
C THR A 265 2.52 -10.49 -6.92
N GLY A 266 1.64 -10.21 -5.95
CA GLY A 266 1.29 -11.11 -4.85
C GLY A 266 2.38 -11.28 -3.79
N LEU A 267 3.55 -10.67 -3.95
CA LEU A 267 4.58 -10.61 -2.91
C LEU A 267 4.12 -9.75 -1.72
N CYS A 268 4.82 -9.85 -0.60
CA CYS A 268 4.60 -8.92 0.50
C CYS A 268 4.90 -7.48 0.06
N ASN A 269 4.11 -6.53 0.55
CA ASN A 269 4.27 -5.12 0.21
C ASN A 269 5.28 -4.41 1.14
N ARG A 270 5.55 -3.13 0.89
CA ARG A 270 6.46 -2.28 1.68
C ARG A 270 6.10 -2.24 3.18
N ARG A 271 4.81 -2.29 3.53
CA ARG A 271 4.37 -2.28 4.92
C ARG A 271 4.76 -3.57 5.63
N SER A 272 4.45 -4.71 5.02
CA SER A 272 4.82 -6.02 5.54
C SER A 272 6.33 -6.21 5.63
N PHE A 273 7.08 -5.72 4.65
CA PHE A 273 8.54 -5.70 4.67
C PHE A 273 9.09 -4.95 5.89
N LYS A 274 8.63 -3.70 6.13
CA LYS A 274 9.08 -2.92 7.28
C LYS A 274 8.77 -3.60 8.61
N PHE A 275 7.58 -4.18 8.73
CA PHE A 275 7.18 -4.92 9.92
C PHE A 275 8.04 -6.17 10.15
N GLN A 276 8.25 -6.96 9.08
CA GLN A 276 9.06 -8.17 9.14
C GLN A 276 10.52 -7.84 9.47
N LEU A 277 11.12 -6.84 8.82
CA LEU A 277 12.50 -6.43 9.10
C LEU A 277 12.67 -6.03 10.57
N LYS A 278 11.74 -5.21 11.11
CA LYS A 278 11.76 -4.83 12.52
C LYS A 278 11.72 -6.06 13.46
N ARG A 279 10.83 -7.00 13.16
CA ARG A 279 10.67 -8.23 13.94
C ARG A 279 11.91 -9.12 13.87
N THR A 280 12.48 -9.29 12.68
CA THR A 280 13.70 -10.07 12.46
C THR A 280 14.88 -9.48 13.21
N LEU A 281 15.09 -8.16 13.14
CA LEU A 281 16.19 -7.49 13.84
C LEU A 281 16.04 -7.59 15.37
N ALA A 282 14.82 -7.50 15.91
CA ALA A 282 14.57 -7.70 17.33
C ALA A 282 14.95 -9.12 17.76
N TYR A 283 14.50 -10.15 17.01
CA TYR A 283 14.86 -11.54 17.28
C TYR A 283 16.36 -11.79 17.15
N SER A 284 16.99 -11.24 16.12
CA SER A 284 18.41 -11.37 15.85
C SER A 284 19.27 -10.76 16.97
N LYS A 285 18.83 -9.64 17.55
CA LYS A 285 19.49 -9.02 18.70
C LYS A 285 19.48 -9.92 19.93
N ASP A 286 18.36 -10.58 20.20
CA ASP A 286 18.22 -11.49 21.35
C ASP A 286 18.98 -12.80 21.15
N SER A 287 19.03 -13.32 19.93
CA SER A 287 19.68 -14.58 19.58
C SER A 287 21.13 -14.44 19.10
N GLN A 288 21.67 -13.23 19.04
CA GLN A 288 23.02 -12.91 18.54
C GLN A 288 23.31 -13.48 17.13
N THR A 289 22.32 -13.42 16.25
CA THR A 289 22.45 -13.87 14.87
C THR A 289 22.57 -12.67 13.92
N SER A 290 23.10 -12.91 12.71
CA SER A 290 23.21 -11.87 11.68
C SER A 290 22.06 -11.94 10.69
N VAL A 291 21.68 -10.78 10.14
CA VAL A 291 20.61 -10.62 9.15
C VAL A 291 21.16 -9.91 7.92
N GLY A 292 20.91 -10.47 6.73
CA GLY A 292 21.21 -9.82 5.46
C GLY A 292 20.00 -9.07 4.93
N LEU A 293 20.26 -7.94 4.32
CA LEU A 293 19.28 -7.15 3.57
C LEU A 293 19.79 -6.93 2.15
N LEU A 294 18.96 -7.27 1.16
CA LEU A 294 19.16 -6.96 -0.24
C LEU A 294 18.07 -5.97 -0.67
N LEU A 295 18.48 -4.88 -1.28
CA LEU A 295 17.61 -3.97 -2.04
C LEU A 295 17.90 -4.16 -3.52
N ILE A 296 16.87 -4.37 -4.30
CA ILE A 296 16.94 -4.75 -5.70
C ILE A 296 16.16 -3.73 -6.52
N ASP A 297 16.75 -3.28 -7.62
CA ASP A 297 16.13 -2.33 -8.55
C ASP A 297 16.37 -2.81 -10.00
N LEU A 298 15.33 -2.71 -10.83
CA LEU A 298 15.41 -3.13 -12.23
C LEU A 298 15.94 -1.98 -13.09
N ASP A 299 17.11 -2.18 -13.64
CA ASP A 299 17.77 -1.18 -14.47
C ASP A 299 16.97 -0.91 -15.76
N HIS A 300 16.77 0.38 -16.06
CA HIS A 300 16.06 0.85 -17.25
C HIS A 300 14.60 0.38 -17.37
N PHE A 301 13.94 0.03 -16.26
CA PHE A 301 12.54 -0.41 -16.25
C PHE A 301 11.59 0.61 -16.90
N LYS A 302 11.83 1.90 -16.67
CA LYS A 302 11.07 2.96 -17.33
C LYS A 302 11.16 2.90 -18.85
N HIS A 303 12.33 2.59 -19.40
CA HIS A 303 12.52 2.44 -20.85
C HIS A 303 11.70 1.28 -21.42
N ILE A 304 11.58 0.17 -20.70
CA ILE A 304 10.71 -0.95 -21.09
C ILE A 304 9.25 -0.49 -21.15
N ASN A 305 8.79 0.24 -20.14
CA ASN A 305 7.44 0.81 -20.12
C ASN A 305 7.19 1.80 -21.26
N ASP A 306 8.14 2.70 -21.50
CA ASP A 306 8.03 3.74 -22.54
C ASP A 306 8.06 3.14 -23.97
N THR A 307 8.77 2.00 -24.17
CA THR A 307 8.93 1.37 -25.49
C THR A 307 7.85 0.32 -25.79
N LEU A 308 7.48 -0.51 -24.80
CA LEU A 308 6.61 -1.69 -24.98
C LEU A 308 5.29 -1.59 -24.21
N GLY A 309 5.07 -0.47 -23.52
CA GLY A 309 3.88 -0.20 -22.72
C GLY A 309 3.92 -0.78 -21.32
N HIS A 310 3.10 -0.22 -20.42
CA HIS A 310 3.02 -0.61 -19.01
C HIS A 310 2.68 -2.09 -18.80
N SER A 311 1.87 -2.68 -19.69
CA SER A 311 1.54 -4.11 -19.60
C SER A 311 2.76 -5.03 -19.76
N ALA A 312 3.77 -4.64 -20.52
CA ALA A 312 5.03 -5.37 -20.65
C ALA A 312 5.86 -5.29 -19.37
N GLY A 313 5.93 -4.09 -18.77
CA GLY A 313 6.56 -3.91 -17.45
C GLY A 313 5.87 -4.70 -16.34
N ASP A 314 4.55 -4.68 -16.29
CA ASP A 314 3.76 -5.46 -15.35
C ASP A 314 4.00 -6.97 -15.50
N HIS A 315 4.12 -7.45 -16.76
CA HIS A 315 4.46 -8.83 -17.04
C HIS A 315 5.86 -9.19 -16.51
N LEU A 316 6.85 -8.34 -16.77
CA LEU A 316 8.23 -8.50 -16.27
C LEU A 316 8.24 -8.61 -14.75
N LEU A 317 7.57 -7.70 -14.04
CA LEU A 317 7.46 -7.70 -12.58
C LEU A 317 6.82 -8.99 -12.04
N LYS A 318 5.73 -9.47 -12.67
CA LYS A 318 5.05 -10.73 -12.29
C LYS A 318 5.95 -11.95 -12.46
N VAL A 319 6.69 -12.02 -13.58
CA VAL A 319 7.59 -13.14 -13.85
C VAL A 319 8.74 -13.17 -12.86
N LEU A 320 9.39 -12.00 -12.63
CA LEU A 320 10.49 -11.91 -11.68
C LEU A 320 10.05 -12.21 -10.25
N SER A 321 8.89 -11.73 -9.84
CA SER A 321 8.33 -12.02 -8.52
C SER A 321 8.16 -13.51 -8.26
N LYS A 322 7.64 -14.25 -9.25
CA LYS A 322 7.53 -15.71 -9.18
C LYS A 322 8.90 -16.38 -9.11
N ARG A 323 9.85 -15.95 -9.96
CA ARG A 323 11.21 -16.49 -9.95
C ARG A 323 11.91 -16.25 -8.61
N PHE A 324 11.81 -15.03 -8.06
CA PHE A 324 12.39 -14.71 -6.76
C PHE A 324 11.78 -15.55 -5.63
N SER A 325 10.46 -15.72 -5.60
CA SER A 325 9.82 -16.60 -4.61
C SER A 325 10.26 -18.06 -4.70
N HIS A 326 10.60 -18.56 -5.90
CA HIS A 326 11.09 -19.95 -6.06
C HIS A 326 12.58 -20.11 -5.74
N CYS A 327 13.36 -19.05 -5.79
CA CYS A 327 14.79 -19.09 -5.53
C CYS A 327 15.15 -18.94 -4.06
N VAL A 328 14.21 -18.54 -3.22
CA VAL A 328 14.45 -18.30 -1.80
C VAL A 328 13.84 -19.42 -0.94
N ASP A 329 14.50 -19.72 0.15
CA ASP A 329 14.00 -20.60 1.19
C ASP A 329 13.02 -19.83 2.09
N ASP A 330 11.74 -20.17 2.07
CA ASP A 330 10.66 -19.50 2.81
C ASP A 330 10.89 -19.49 4.34
N GLU A 331 11.67 -20.42 4.89
CA GLU A 331 11.99 -20.44 6.32
C GLU A 331 13.09 -19.42 6.69
N ARG A 332 14.02 -19.19 5.78
CA ARG A 332 15.18 -18.31 6.01
C ARG A 332 15.07 -16.94 5.36
N CYS A 333 14.27 -16.80 4.31
CA CYS A 333 14.23 -15.60 3.50
C CYS A 333 12.83 -15.02 3.44
N PHE A 334 12.74 -13.69 3.33
CA PHE A 334 11.50 -12.97 3.15
C PHE A 334 11.64 -12.02 1.96
N VAL A 335 10.79 -12.21 0.94
CA VAL A 335 10.80 -11.42 -0.28
C VAL A 335 9.61 -10.45 -0.30
N ALA A 336 9.86 -9.23 -0.72
CA ALA A 336 8.84 -8.19 -0.83
C ALA A 336 9.07 -7.32 -2.07
N ARG A 337 7.99 -6.71 -2.56
CA ARG A 337 8.04 -5.60 -3.51
C ARG A 337 7.77 -4.29 -2.79
N LEU A 338 8.66 -3.33 -2.94
CA LEU A 338 8.57 -2.04 -2.23
C LEU A 338 7.75 -1.01 -3.00
N GLY A 339 7.61 -1.19 -4.31
CA GLY A 339 6.85 -0.34 -5.23
C GLY A 339 7.63 -0.10 -6.53
N GLY A 340 6.95 0.26 -7.61
CA GLY A 340 7.60 0.43 -8.92
C GLY A 340 8.40 -0.80 -9.35
N ASP A 341 9.69 -0.64 -9.55
CA ASP A 341 10.68 -1.64 -9.93
C ASP A 341 11.57 -2.12 -8.76
N GLU A 342 11.24 -1.72 -7.52
CA GLU A 342 12.01 -2.02 -6.31
C GLU A 342 11.52 -3.30 -5.61
N PHE A 343 12.46 -4.21 -5.31
CA PHE A 343 12.25 -5.39 -4.48
C PHE A 343 13.20 -5.40 -3.28
N ALA A 344 12.86 -6.17 -2.27
CA ALA A 344 13.71 -6.37 -1.11
C ALA A 344 13.69 -7.82 -0.64
N VAL A 345 14.84 -8.29 -0.14
CA VAL A 345 14.97 -9.62 0.46
C VAL A 345 15.63 -9.49 1.82
N ILE A 346 15.03 -10.11 2.84
CA ILE A 346 15.61 -10.27 4.18
C ILE A 346 16.09 -11.70 4.31
N ILE A 347 17.30 -11.90 4.79
CA ILE A 347 17.91 -13.23 5.03
C ILE A 347 18.16 -13.37 6.53
N ASN A 348 17.55 -14.37 7.14
CA ASN A 348 17.70 -14.66 8.57
C ASN A 348 18.87 -15.63 8.82
N ASN A 349 19.49 -15.53 10.00
CA ASN A 349 20.51 -16.48 10.48
C ASN A 349 21.66 -16.68 9.48
N LEU A 350 22.31 -15.59 9.08
CA LEU A 350 23.49 -15.65 8.23
C LEU A 350 24.62 -16.41 8.91
N LYS A 351 25.30 -17.27 8.14
CA LYS A 351 26.53 -17.94 8.59
C LYS A 351 27.77 -17.13 8.19
N SER A 352 27.69 -16.43 7.07
CA SER A 352 28.79 -15.61 6.54
C SER A 352 28.23 -14.55 5.58
N GLU A 353 29.07 -13.58 5.22
CA GLU A 353 28.79 -12.60 4.17
C GLU A 353 28.53 -13.29 2.82
N ASN A 354 29.13 -14.44 2.56
CA ASN A 354 28.94 -15.18 1.32
C ASN A 354 27.47 -15.63 1.13
N ASP A 355 26.72 -15.94 2.21
CA ASP A 355 25.30 -16.29 2.10
C ASP A 355 24.52 -15.17 1.40
N VAL A 356 24.88 -13.92 1.66
CA VAL A 356 24.25 -12.73 1.02
C VAL A 356 24.66 -12.63 -0.45
N ARG A 357 25.96 -12.79 -0.74
CA ARG A 357 26.51 -12.72 -2.11
C ARG A 357 25.96 -13.84 -2.99
N ASP A 358 25.88 -15.06 -2.46
CA ASP A 358 25.40 -16.23 -3.19
C ASP A 358 23.91 -16.08 -3.54
N LEU A 359 23.09 -15.67 -2.57
CA LEU A 359 21.66 -15.40 -2.86
C LEU A 359 21.48 -14.25 -3.85
N ALA A 360 22.23 -13.17 -3.69
CA ALA A 360 22.17 -12.05 -4.62
C ALA A 360 22.57 -12.48 -6.05
N ALA A 361 23.59 -13.35 -6.18
CA ALA A 361 24.00 -13.90 -7.47
C ALA A 361 22.92 -14.81 -8.08
N ILE A 362 22.28 -15.65 -7.28
CA ILE A 362 21.14 -16.49 -7.71
C ILE A 362 20.00 -15.63 -8.23
N LEU A 363 19.62 -14.55 -7.51
CA LEU A 363 18.57 -13.64 -7.92
C LEU A 363 18.94 -12.89 -9.20
N LEU A 364 20.17 -12.41 -9.32
CA LEU A 364 20.68 -11.73 -10.52
C LEU A 364 20.60 -12.63 -11.75
N GLN A 365 20.94 -13.92 -11.62
CA GLN A 365 20.88 -14.90 -12.70
C GLN A 365 19.44 -15.12 -13.24
N GLN A 366 18.41 -14.77 -12.47
CA GLN A 366 17.01 -14.92 -12.93
C GLN A 366 16.67 -14.06 -14.15
N LEU A 367 17.43 -12.99 -14.39
CA LEU A 367 17.31 -12.18 -15.60
C LEU A 367 17.95 -12.81 -16.85
N ASN A 368 18.89 -13.75 -16.67
CA ASN A 368 19.54 -14.43 -17.81
C ASN A 368 18.59 -15.38 -18.54
N GLN A 369 17.48 -15.79 -17.91
CA GLN A 369 16.43 -16.55 -18.56
C GLN A 369 15.51 -15.60 -19.35
N PRO A 370 15.32 -15.83 -20.67
CA PRO A 370 14.49 -14.94 -21.47
C PRO A 370 13.08 -14.74 -20.87
N ILE A 371 12.63 -13.50 -20.86
CA ILE A 371 11.25 -13.14 -20.50
C ILE A 371 10.61 -12.62 -21.78
N THR A 372 9.56 -13.30 -22.26
CA THR A 372 8.89 -12.95 -23.50
C THR A 372 7.51 -12.37 -23.24
N TYR A 373 7.17 -11.30 -23.95
CA TYR A 373 5.85 -10.69 -23.92
C TYR A 373 5.41 -10.35 -25.34
N LEU A 374 4.28 -10.90 -25.79
CA LEU A 374 3.74 -10.70 -27.15
C LEU A 374 4.80 -10.90 -28.28
N GLY A 375 5.65 -11.92 -28.13
CA GLY A 375 6.71 -12.24 -29.10
C GLY A 375 8.00 -11.42 -29.01
N ASN A 376 8.06 -10.40 -28.13
CA ASN A 376 9.26 -9.63 -27.85
C ASN A 376 10.00 -10.18 -26.63
N VAL A 377 11.32 -10.22 -26.68
CA VAL A 377 12.17 -10.55 -25.52
C VAL A 377 12.38 -9.28 -24.72
N LEU A 378 12.00 -9.31 -23.44
CA LEU A 378 12.22 -8.20 -22.51
C LEU A 378 13.66 -8.32 -21.96
N ASN A 379 14.54 -7.44 -22.44
CA ASN A 379 15.90 -7.32 -21.93
C ASN A 379 15.93 -6.29 -20.80
N GLY A 380 16.32 -6.70 -19.61
CA GLY A 380 16.48 -5.83 -18.44
C GLY A 380 17.78 -6.11 -17.71
N GLY A 381 18.28 -5.11 -16.99
CA GLY A 381 19.34 -5.25 -15.99
C GLY A 381 18.75 -5.25 -14.59
N MET A 382 19.57 -5.62 -13.61
CA MET A 382 19.21 -5.54 -12.19
C MET A 382 20.41 -5.14 -11.37
N SER A 383 20.21 -4.18 -10.48
CA SER A 383 21.20 -3.72 -9.50
C SER A 383 20.79 -4.15 -8.10
N ILE A 384 21.70 -4.74 -7.34
CA ILE A 384 21.45 -5.26 -5.99
C ILE A 384 22.42 -4.61 -5.01
N GLY A 385 21.88 -3.84 -4.05
CA GLY A 385 22.60 -3.30 -2.90
C GLY A 385 22.38 -4.15 -1.67
N CYS A 386 23.47 -4.51 -0.96
CA CYS A 386 23.44 -5.44 0.16
C CYS A 386 24.04 -4.82 1.42
N ALA A 387 23.46 -5.13 2.59
CA ALA A 387 23.98 -4.78 3.91
C ALA A 387 23.70 -5.87 4.94
N ILE A 388 24.51 -5.94 6.00
CA ILE A 388 24.47 -6.96 7.03
C ILE A 388 24.32 -6.35 8.42
N TYR A 389 23.33 -6.79 9.17
CA TYR A 389 23.17 -6.49 10.60
C TYR A 389 23.86 -7.59 11.44
N PRO A 390 24.56 -7.27 12.54
CA PRO A 390 24.81 -5.94 13.09
C PRO A 390 26.11 -5.29 12.57
N GLN A 391 26.78 -5.88 11.57
CA GLN A 391 28.07 -5.43 11.05
C GLN A 391 28.03 -4.01 10.50
N ASP A 392 27.04 -3.72 9.65
CA ASP A 392 26.94 -2.46 8.89
C ASP A 392 26.03 -1.43 9.57
N ALA A 393 25.09 -1.90 10.41
CA ALA A 393 24.13 -1.02 11.08
C ALA A 393 23.62 -1.64 12.38
N VAL A 394 23.16 -0.80 13.30
CA VAL A 394 22.66 -1.20 14.63
C VAL A 394 21.14 -1.19 14.73
N ASP A 395 20.45 -0.64 13.73
CA ASP A 395 18.99 -0.53 13.68
C ASP A 395 18.43 -0.68 12.25
N GLN A 396 17.10 -0.70 12.15
CA GLN A 396 16.39 -0.86 10.89
C GLN A 396 16.69 0.27 9.89
N SER A 397 16.74 1.49 10.38
CA SER A 397 16.93 2.70 9.56
C SER A 397 18.32 2.72 8.95
N GLY A 398 19.32 2.44 9.78
CA GLY A 398 20.72 2.33 9.36
C GLY A 398 20.93 1.21 8.34
N LEU A 399 20.36 0.01 8.57
CA LEU A 399 20.50 -1.11 7.66
C LEU A 399 19.90 -0.83 6.27
N LEU A 400 18.73 -0.20 6.24
CA LEU A 400 18.10 0.25 4.99
C LEU A 400 18.98 1.28 4.28
N SER A 401 19.52 2.25 5.00
CA SER A 401 20.39 3.29 4.44
C SER A 401 21.69 2.71 3.87
N CYS A 402 22.31 1.74 4.55
CA CYS A 402 23.51 1.08 4.08
C CYS A 402 23.26 0.29 2.78
N ALA A 403 22.16 -0.48 2.71
CA ALA A 403 21.82 -1.23 1.50
C ALA A 403 21.48 -0.29 0.32
N ASP A 404 20.78 0.82 0.60
CA ASP A 404 20.44 1.84 -0.40
C ASP A 404 21.70 2.58 -0.93
N MET A 405 22.63 2.92 -0.05
CA MET A 405 23.92 3.49 -0.45
C MET A 405 24.72 2.54 -1.35
N ALA A 406 24.73 1.24 -1.04
CA ALA A 406 25.38 0.25 -1.88
C ALA A 406 24.71 0.14 -3.26
N LEU A 407 23.40 0.16 -3.30
CA LEU A 407 22.61 0.17 -4.55
C LEU A 407 22.89 1.43 -5.38
N HIS A 408 22.93 2.59 -4.73
CA HIS A 408 23.20 3.86 -5.40
C HIS A 408 24.63 3.91 -5.96
N ASP A 409 25.66 3.47 -5.19
CA ASP A 409 27.04 3.38 -5.67
C ASP A 409 27.17 2.47 -6.90
N LEU A 410 26.48 1.33 -6.90
CA LEU A 410 26.45 0.44 -8.05
C LEU A 410 25.85 1.11 -9.29
N LYS A 411 24.70 1.79 -9.12
CA LYS A 411 24.04 2.51 -10.22
C LYS A 411 24.91 3.63 -10.80
N ALA A 412 25.66 4.32 -9.95
CA ALA A 412 26.59 5.38 -10.38
C ALA A 412 27.80 4.83 -11.16
N ARG A 413 28.23 3.57 -10.90
CA ARG A 413 29.37 2.93 -11.57
C ARG A 413 29.04 2.19 -12.86
N GLY A 414 27.80 2.23 -13.33
CA GLY A 414 27.43 1.63 -14.62
C GLY A 414 26.28 0.62 -14.54
N ARG A 415 25.66 0.42 -13.36
CA ARG A 415 24.53 -0.50 -13.11
C ARG A 415 24.89 -1.98 -13.32
N GLY A 416 23.91 -2.84 -13.06
CA GLY A 416 24.00 -4.28 -13.31
C GLY A 416 25.00 -5.00 -12.42
N GLY A 417 24.53 -5.75 -11.43
CA GLY A 417 25.40 -6.52 -10.55
C GLY A 417 25.02 -6.44 -9.08
N ILE A 418 26.02 -6.73 -8.24
CA ILE A 418 25.83 -6.83 -6.78
C ILE A 418 26.87 -5.93 -6.10
N ARG A 419 26.42 -5.15 -5.13
CA ARG A 419 27.28 -4.30 -4.32
C ARG A 419 27.00 -4.52 -2.84
N MET A 420 28.02 -4.93 -2.09
CA MET A 420 27.98 -4.93 -0.63
C MET A 420 28.27 -3.52 -0.13
N TYR A 421 27.61 -3.15 0.94
CA TYR A 421 27.91 -1.89 1.64
C TYR A 421 29.36 -1.87 2.12
N ASP A 422 29.98 -0.71 2.01
CA ASP A 422 31.33 -0.42 2.52
C ASP A 422 31.25 0.93 3.24
N PRO A 423 31.76 1.08 4.46
CA PRO A 423 31.77 2.34 5.19
C PRO A 423 32.33 3.55 4.42
N CYS A 424 33.24 3.31 3.46
CA CYS A 424 33.73 4.37 2.56
C CYS A 424 32.63 5.03 1.73
N MET A 425 31.53 4.32 1.43
CA MET A 425 30.38 4.88 0.67
C MET A 425 29.67 5.97 1.44
N MET A 426 29.56 5.86 2.76
CA MET A 426 28.99 6.90 3.60
C MET A 426 29.81 8.19 3.53
N GLN A 427 31.15 8.06 3.61
CA GLN A 427 32.05 9.20 3.48
C GLN A 427 31.94 9.86 2.11
N MET A 428 31.80 9.06 1.04
CA MET A 428 31.58 9.59 -0.31
C MET A 428 30.27 10.37 -0.41
N THR A 429 29.16 9.83 0.14
CA THR A 429 27.85 10.49 0.12
C THR A 429 27.86 11.80 0.91
N GLU A 430 28.52 11.83 2.08
CA GLU A 430 28.68 13.05 2.87
C GLU A 430 29.55 14.07 2.14
N THR A 431 30.61 13.61 1.45
CA THR A 431 31.46 14.49 0.64
C THR A 431 30.68 15.11 -0.51
N VAL A 432 29.88 14.33 -1.25
CA VAL A 432 29.01 14.82 -2.34
C VAL A 432 28.03 15.87 -1.81
N ALA A 433 27.34 15.57 -0.72
CA ALA A 433 26.38 16.48 -0.10
C ALA A 433 27.06 17.79 0.37
N SER A 434 28.26 17.69 0.95
CA SER A 434 29.06 18.82 1.38
C SER A 434 29.45 19.71 0.19
N GLN A 435 29.95 19.12 -0.90
CA GLN A 435 30.33 19.83 -2.13
C GLN A 435 29.13 20.57 -2.76
N LEU A 436 27.97 19.92 -2.87
CA LEU A 436 26.75 20.55 -3.40
C LEU A 436 26.26 21.69 -2.51
N ASN A 437 26.33 21.55 -1.19
CA ASN A 437 25.96 22.60 -0.25
C ASN A 437 26.92 23.80 -0.32
N LEU A 438 28.21 23.54 -0.41
CA LEU A 438 29.21 24.56 -0.62
C LEU A 438 28.94 25.36 -1.91
N ALA A 439 28.72 24.68 -3.01
CA ALA A 439 28.40 25.32 -4.29
C ALA A 439 27.16 26.22 -4.19
N ARG A 440 26.07 25.74 -3.53
CA ARG A 440 24.87 26.56 -3.29
C ARG A 440 25.17 27.83 -2.47
N GLN A 441 26.00 27.70 -1.45
CA GLN A 441 26.42 28.84 -0.64
C GLN A 441 27.23 29.87 -1.45
N LEU A 442 28.20 29.39 -2.26
CA LEU A 442 29.03 30.24 -3.11
C LEU A 442 28.20 31.06 -4.11
N ILE A 443 27.22 30.43 -4.73
CA ILE A 443 26.28 31.06 -5.65
C ILE A 443 25.42 32.10 -4.90
N ARG A 444 24.87 31.75 -3.74
CA ARG A 444 23.99 32.62 -2.95
C ARG A 444 24.73 33.89 -2.47
N HIS A 445 25.97 33.72 -2.07
CA HIS A 445 26.77 34.84 -1.51
C HIS A 445 27.59 35.60 -2.57
N HIS A 446 27.50 35.23 -3.85
CA HIS A 446 28.23 35.83 -4.97
C HIS A 446 29.75 35.88 -4.73
N THR A 447 30.31 34.85 -4.11
CA THR A 447 31.75 34.78 -3.76
C THR A 447 32.61 34.20 -4.87
N ILE A 448 32.00 33.66 -5.92
CA ILE A 448 32.67 33.11 -7.11
C ILE A 448 33.38 34.26 -7.87
N GLN A 449 34.65 34.05 -8.19
CA GLN A 449 35.48 35.02 -8.91
C GLN A 449 36.38 34.34 -9.93
N PRO A 450 36.59 34.92 -11.13
CA PRO A 450 37.60 34.44 -12.07
C PRO A 450 39.01 34.86 -11.61
N TYR A 451 39.91 33.93 -11.68
CA TYR A 451 41.34 34.14 -11.68
C TYR A 451 41.89 33.72 -13.04
N TYR A 452 42.93 34.39 -13.49
CA TYR A 452 43.39 34.27 -14.86
C TYR A 452 44.79 33.66 -14.89
N GLN A 453 44.96 32.49 -15.52
CA GLN A 453 46.27 31.89 -15.71
C GLN A 453 46.78 32.24 -17.10
N PRO A 454 48.03 32.79 -17.26
CA PRO A 454 48.54 33.18 -18.54
C PRO A 454 48.88 31.94 -19.40
N LYS A 455 48.52 32.04 -20.70
CA LYS A 455 48.98 31.19 -21.80
C LYS A 455 50.14 31.89 -22.46
N VAL A 456 51.28 31.21 -22.59
CA VAL A 456 52.56 31.80 -23.03
C VAL A 456 53.00 31.16 -24.35
N ASP A 457 53.40 31.98 -25.31
CA ASP A 457 54.09 31.51 -26.51
C ASP A 457 55.48 30.99 -26.12
N LEU A 458 55.73 29.68 -26.33
CA LEU A 458 56.96 28.99 -25.91
C LEU A 458 58.22 29.47 -26.63
N ARG A 459 58.08 30.17 -27.74
CA ARG A 459 59.21 30.72 -28.49
C ARG A 459 59.60 32.12 -28.03
N THR A 460 58.59 32.94 -27.71
CA THR A 460 58.80 34.36 -27.42
C THR A 460 58.71 34.68 -25.94
N HIS A 461 58.24 33.74 -25.14
CA HIS A 461 57.91 33.89 -23.69
C HIS A 461 56.91 34.99 -23.41
N ARG A 462 56.06 35.36 -24.38
CA ARG A 462 55.03 36.37 -24.26
C ARG A 462 53.68 35.76 -23.95
N VAL A 463 52.90 36.48 -23.16
CA VAL A 463 51.50 36.08 -22.85
C VAL A 463 50.64 36.30 -24.10
N VAL A 464 49.98 35.27 -24.58
CA VAL A 464 49.13 35.26 -25.78
C VAL A 464 47.66 35.07 -25.48
N GLY A 465 47.32 34.74 -24.23
CA GLY A 465 45.96 34.56 -23.76
C GLY A 465 45.90 34.26 -22.28
N PHE A 466 44.71 34.04 -21.76
CA PHE A 466 44.48 33.67 -20.38
C PHE A 466 43.41 32.57 -20.30
N GLU A 467 43.51 31.71 -19.32
CA GLU A 467 42.42 30.83 -18.93
C GLU A 467 41.74 31.36 -17.65
N ALA A 468 40.42 31.55 -17.67
CA ALA A 468 39.63 31.99 -16.55
C ALA A 468 39.26 30.80 -15.64
N LEU A 469 39.93 30.71 -14.52
CA LEU A 469 39.80 29.64 -13.54
C LEU A 469 38.93 30.10 -12.37
N LEU A 470 37.91 29.28 -12.04
CA LEU A 470 37.03 29.51 -10.90
C LEU A 470 37.80 29.49 -9.57
N ARG A 471 37.65 30.54 -8.76
CA ARG A 471 38.16 30.63 -7.39
C ARG A 471 37.13 31.31 -6.50
N TRP A 472 37.28 31.12 -5.21
CA TRP A 472 36.54 31.88 -4.18
C TRP A 472 37.39 32.09 -2.93
N HIS A 473 37.02 33.03 -2.10
CA HIS A 473 37.62 33.20 -0.78
C HIS A 473 36.78 32.52 0.29
N THR A 474 37.37 31.67 1.10
CA THR A 474 36.75 31.13 2.31
C THR A 474 36.75 32.19 3.44
N THR A 475 35.94 31.96 4.46
CA THR A 475 35.90 32.84 5.66
C THR A 475 37.26 32.93 6.37
N SER A 476 38.18 31.99 6.15
CA SER A 476 39.56 31.97 6.66
C SER A 476 40.57 32.59 5.71
N ALA A 477 40.14 33.36 4.72
CA ALA A 477 40.98 33.97 3.68
C ALA A 477 41.79 32.98 2.80
N GLN A 478 41.49 31.69 2.89
CA GLN A 478 42.07 30.69 2.01
C GLN A 478 41.35 30.69 0.67
N ARG A 479 42.09 30.45 -0.42
CA ARG A 479 41.50 30.28 -1.76
C ARG A 479 40.85 28.89 -1.89
N GLY A 480 39.61 28.86 -2.37
CA GLY A 480 38.94 27.65 -2.74
C GLY A 480 39.09 27.30 -4.24
N TYR A 481 39.04 26.03 -4.56
CA TYR A 481 39.31 25.46 -5.90
C TYR A 481 38.16 24.59 -6.39
N PRO A 482 37.95 24.49 -7.75
CA PRO A 482 36.87 23.72 -8.37
C PRO A 482 36.73 22.30 -7.85
N ALA A 483 37.82 21.60 -7.55
CA ALA A 483 37.82 20.24 -7.01
C ALA A 483 36.99 20.10 -5.71
N GLN A 484 36.83 21.16 -4.92
CA GLN A 484 36.04 21.18 -3.69
C GLN A 484 34.53 21.21 -3.94
N ILE A 485 34.11 21.46 -5.19
CA ILE A 485 32.71 21.50 -5.62
C ILE A 485 32.51 20.71 -6.93
N ALA A 486 33.35 19.70 -7.18
CA ALA A 486 33.36 18.93 -8.43
C ALA A 486 31.98 18.33 -8.76
N GLU A 487 31.25 17.89 -7.74
CA GLU A 487 29.90 17.31 -7.92
C GLU A 487 28.86 18.36 -8.40
N ALA A 488 29.08 19.64 -8.12
CA ALA A 488 28.19 20.69 -8.62
C ALA A 488 28.22 20.85 -10.15
N PHE A 489 29.31 20.46 -10.79
CA PHE A 489 29.42 20.50 -12.26
C PHE A 489 28.71 19.33 -12.95
N LYS A 490 28.23 18.33 -12.19
CA LYS A 490 27.35 17.25 -12.65
C LYS A 490 25.86 17.62 -12.51
N ASP A 491 25.53 18.63 -11.71
CA ASP A 491 24.16 19.14 -11.54
C ASP A 491 23.91 20.30 -12.52
N TYR A 492 22.94 20.12 -13.43
CA TYR A 492 22.62 21.12 -14.46
C TYR A 492 22.36 22.52 -13.87
N ASN A 493 21.59 22.63 -12.79
CA ASN A 493 21.20 23.94 -12.24
C ASN A 493 22.37 24.65 -11.56
N LEU A 494 23.22 23.89 -10.87
CA LEU A 494 24.40 24.44 -10.21
C LEU A 494 25.48 24.80 -11.22
N ALA A 495 25.80 23.88 -12.13
CA ALA A 495 26.80 24.12 -13.20
C ALA A 495 26.40 25.33 -14.04
N SER A 496 25.15 25.41 -14.52
CA SER A 496 24.69 26.55 -15.32
C SER A 496 24.79 27.87 -14.58
N LYS A 497 24.45 27.92 -13.26
CA LYS A 497 24.57 29.16 -12.46
C LYS A 497 26.02 29.56 -12.21
N ILE A 498 26.90 28.57 -11.96
CA ILE A 498 28.34 28.81 -11.82
C ILE A 498 28.91 29.34 -13.15
N GLY A 499 28.63 28.65 -14.25
CA GLY A 499 29.07 29.05 -15.58
C GLY A 499 28.55 30.43 -15.98
N GLU A 500 27.25 30.71 -15.77
CA GLU A 500 26.68 32.06 -16.03
C GLU A 500 27.32 33.15 -15.20
N THR A 501 27.69 32.89 -13.95
CA THR A 501 28.38 33.81 -13.07
C THR A 501 29.80 34.07 -13.57
N MET A 502 30.54 33.02 -13.89
CA MET A 502 31.90 33.11 -14.45
C MET A 502 31.90 33.89 -15.76
N GLN A 503 31.05 33.55 -16.71
CA GLN A 503 30.90 34.25 -18.00
C GLN A 503 30.62 35.73 -17.79
N HIS A 504 29.68 36.08 -16.90
CA HIS A 504 29.34 37.48 -16.64
C HIS A 504 30.53 38.28 -16.06
N GLN A 505 31.27 37.70 -15.13
CA GLN A 505 32.40 38.37 -14.51
C GLN A 505 33.60 38.52 -15.46
N VAL A 506 33.90 37.46 -16.24
CA VAL A 506 34.98 37.53 -17.27
C VAL A 506 34.64 38.55 -18.33
N LEU A 507 33.40 38.58 -18.84
CA LEU A 507 33.01 39.57 -19.84
C LEU A 507 33.08 41.03 -19.25
N ARG A 508 32.68 41.22 -18.00
CA ARG A 508 32.80 42.49 -17.31
C ARG A 508 34.27 42.94 -17.19
N ASP A 509 35.18 42.02 -16.84
CA ASP A 509 36.60 42.31 -16.71
C ASP A 509 37.22 42.67 -18.06
N ILE A 510 36.89 41.94 -19.14
CA ILE A 510 37.34 42.27 -20.49
C ILE A 510 36.80 43.64 -20.92
N ALA A 511 35.52 43.93 -20.70
CA ALA A 511 34.94 45.25 -21.02
C ALA A 511 35.70 46.39 -20.27
N LYS A 512 35.99 46.18 -18.98
CA LYS A 512 36.77 47.12 -18.18
C LYS A 512 38.18 47.33 -18.75
N TRP A 513 38.85 46.29 -19.26
CA TRP A 513 40.17 46.44 -19.87
C TRP A 513 40.08 47.26 -21.16
N ILE A 514 39.04 47.04 -21.98
CA ILE A 514 38.78 47.82 -23.23
C ILE A 514 38.51 49.30 -22.85
N ASP A 515 37.67 49.55 -21.86
CA ASP A 515 37.35 50.93 -21.40
C ASP A 515 38.58 51.68 -20.85
N LEU A 516 39.56 50.97 -20.33
CA LEU A 516 40.86 51.54 -19.90
C LEU A 516 41.80 51.78 -21.08
N GLY A 517 41.36 51.52 -22.34
CA GLY A 517 42.16 51.66 -23.55
C GLY A 517 43.22 50.58 -23.71
N ILE A 518 43.06 49.46 -22.98
CA ILE A 518 43.98 48.32 -23.02
C ILE A 518 43.43 47.32 -23.99
N LYS A 519 44.22 46.87 -24.99
CA LYS A 519 43.83 45.79 -25.92
C LYS A 519 43.87 44.44 -25.17
N PRO A 520 42.72 43.75 -24.99
CA PRO A 520 42.72 42.47 -24.29
C PRO A 520 43.37 41.37 -25.15
N LEU A 521 43.75 40.29 -24.51
CA LEU A 521 44.11 39.02 -25.10
C LEU A 521 42.93 38.03 -24.99
N PRO A 522 42.85 36.97 -25.78
CA PRO A 522 41.84 35.95 -25.69
C PRO A 522 41.75 35.37 -24.27
N VAL A 523 40.53 35.16 -23.80
CA VAL A 523 40.24 34.55 -22.48
C VAL A 523 39.39 33.30 -22.68
N SER A 524 39.88 32.19 -22.17
CA SER A 524 39.17 30.91 -22.19
C SER A 524 38.19 30.75 -21.03
N LEU A 525 37.05 30.20 -21.35
CA LEU A 525 35.93 29.88 -20.41
C LEU A 525 35.70 28.37 -20.42
N ASN A 526 35.86 27.73 -19.27
CA ASN A 526 35.52 26.34 -19.09
C ASN A 526 33.99 26.14 -19.13
N ALA A 527 33.51 25.12 -19.86
CA ALA A 527 32.11 24.75 -19.95
C ALA A 527 31.89 23.33 -19.45
N ALA A 528 30.97 23.15 -18.51
CA ALA A 528 30.64 21.82 -18.00
C ALA A 528 29.70 21.06 -18.97
N PRO A 529 29.84 19.71 -19.10
CA PRO A 529 29.02 18.89 -20.01
C PRO A 529 27.52 19.11 -19.87
N VAL A 530 27.04 19.22 -18.64
CA VAL A 530 25.61 19.36 -18.35
C VAL A 530 25.01 20.70 -18.81
N GLU A 531 25.83 21.73 -19.06
CA GLU A 531 25.36 23.04 -19.53
C GLU A 531 24.80 22.97 -20.96
N PHE A 532 25.23 21.98 -21.73
CA PHE A 532 24.78 21.75 -23.11
C PHE A 532 23.49 20.90 -23.19
N LEU A 533 22.99 20.34 -22.10
CA LEU A 533 21.77 19.52 -22.08
C LEU A 533 20.52 20.27 -22.55
N ARG A 534 20.55 21.59 -22.50
CA ARG A 534 19.53 22.45 -23.13
C ARG A 534 20.15 23.13 -24.34
N ASP A 535 19.49 23.01 -25.47
CA ASP A 535 19.94 23.49 -26.78
C ASP A 535 19.94 25.04 -26.90
N ASN A 536 20.52 25.72 -25.91
CA ASN A 536 20.55 27.19 -25.86
C ASN A 536 21.84 27.79 -25.24
N TYR A 537 22.88 26.97 -25.03
CA TYR A 537 24.14 27.45 -24.42
C TYR A 537 24.80 28.52 -25.28
N ALA A 538 24.96 28.24 -26.61
CA ALA A 538 25.60 29.17 -27.55
C ALA A 538 24.83 30.50 -27.64
N GLU A 539 23.50 30.47 -27.71
CA GLU A 539 22.68 31.67 -27.80
C GLU A 539 22.83 32.56 -26.57
N LYS A 540 22.84 31.95 -25.39
CA LYS A 540 22.99 32.66 -24.11
C LYS A 540 24.36 33.33 -24.01
N LEU A 541 25.42 32.60 -24.38
CA LEU A 541 26.79 33.14 -24.32
C LEU A 541 26.96 34.28 -25.35
N LEU A 542 26.56 34.07 -26.61
CA LEU A 542 26.63 35.12 -27.66
C LEU A 542 25.82 36.36 -27.31
N LYS A 543 24.63 36.19 -26.73
CA LYS A 543 23.81 37.30 -26.22
C LYS A 543 24.56 38.13 -25.17
N LYS A 544 25.21 37.43 -24.21
CA LYS A 544 26.03 38.13 -23.17
C LYS A 544 27.20 38.84 -23.77
N ILE A 545 27.99 38.22 -24.67
CA ILE A 545 29.13 38.83 -25.39
C ILE A 545 28.69 40.10 -26.10
N ASN A 546 27.55 40.04 -26.79
CA ASN A 546 27.01 41.22 -27.49
C ASN A 546 26.54 42.31 -26.51
N GLN A 547 25.94 41.95 -25.38
CA GLN A 547 25.54 42.92 -24.32
C GLN A 547 26.72 43.73 -23.76
N PHE A 548 27.90 43.09 -23.65
CA PHE A 548 29.14 43.75 -23.20
C PHE A 548 29.92 44.42 -24.35
N GLN A 549 29.40 44.29 -25.61
CA GLN A 549 30.04 44.82 -26.82
C GLN A 549 31.49 44.34 -27.04
N ILE A 550 31.76 43.08 -26.65
CA ILE A 550 33.09 42.48 -26.75
C ILE A 550 33.21 41.78 -28.11
N PRO A 551 34.28 41.99 -28.90
CA PRO A 551 34.57 41.19 -30.08
C PRO A 551 34.74 39.70 -29.70
N THR A 552 34.06 38.81 -30.44
CA THR A 552 33.97 37.38 -30.14
C THR A 552 35.34 36.68 -30.14
N HIS A 553 36.30 37.13 -30.92
CA HIS A 553 37.64 36.56 -30.99
C HIS A 553 38.46 36.71 -29.72
N TYR A 554 38.00 37.52 -28.73
CA TYR A 554 38.57 37.56 -27.39
C TYR A 554 38.06 36.50 -26.47
N ILE A 555 37.12 35.67 -26.94
CA ILE A 555 36.54 34.60 -26.12
C ILE A 555 36.90 33.23 -26.75
N GLU A 556 37.38 32.35 -25.92
CA GLU A 556 37.58 30.94 -26.19
C GLU A 556 36.71 30.12 -25.24
N VAL A 557 36.12 29.03 -25.74
CA VAL A 557 35.34 28.05 -24.94
C VAL A 557 36.12 26.77 -24.87
N GLU A 558 36.36 26.27 -23.65
CA GLU A 558 37.06 25.02 -23.40
C GLU A 558 36.01 23.93 -23.06
N VAL A 559 36.14 22.79 -23.76
CA VAL A 559 35.26 21.62 -23.60
C VAL A 559 36.12 20.38 -23.44
N THR A 560 35.75 19.48 -22.50
CA THR A 560 36.53 18.27 -22.27
C THR A 560 36.28 17.19 -23.34
N GLU A 561 37.24 16.28 -23.52
CA GLU A 561 37.14 15.18 -24.48
C GLU A 561 35.90 14.30 -24.28
N HIS A 562 35.53 14.00 -23.04
CA HIS A 562 34.36 13.18 -22.69
C HIS A 562 33.02 13.74 -23.22
N MET A 563 32.91 15.07 -23.36
CA MET A 563 31.67 15.72 -23.85
C MET A 563 31.34 15.38 -25.29
N LEU A 564 32.32 15.01 -26.09
CA LEU A 564 32.17 14.77 -27.50
C LEU A 564 31.94 13.28 -27.84
N GLY A 565 32.22 12.36 -26.89
CA GLY A 565 32.07 10.91 -27.08
C GLY A 565 30.75 10.33 -26.59
N ASP A 566 29.99 11.05 -25.76
CA ASP A 566 28.80 10.54 -25.10
C ASP A 566 27.49 10.69 -25.90
N ARG A 567 26.45 9.95 -25.47
CA ARG A 567 25.08 10.14 -26.00
C ARG A 567 24.61 11.55 -25.66
N GLY A 568 24.28 12.34 -26.70
CA GLY A 568 23.90 13.74 -26.56
C GLY A 568 24.97 14.72 -27.07
N SER A 569 26.12 14.22 -27.59
CA SER A 569 27.17 15.02 -28.22
C SER A 569 26.67 15.88 -29.40
N GLU A 570 25.55 15.51 -30.05
CA GLU A 570 24.94 16.31 -31.12
C GLU A 570 24.55 17.72 -30.69
N TYR A 571 24.05 17.91 -29.44
CA TYR A 571 23.73 19.23 -28.90
C TYR A 571 25.00 20.03 -28.64
N VAL A 572 26.04 19.38 -28.11
CA VAL A 572 27.36 19.99 -27.91
C VAL A 572 27.94 20.45 -29.24
N ILE A 573 28.05 19.56 -30.22
CA ILE A 573 28.59 19.86 -31.53
C ILE A 573 27.83 20.99 -32.23
N ARG A 574 26.50 21.03 -32.13
CA ARG A 574 25.67 22.10 -32.69
C ARG A 574 25.99 23.44 -32.03
N ALA A 575 26.07 23.46 -30.69
CA ALA A 575 26.39 24.68 -29.94
C ALA A 575 27.80 25.20 -30.27
N LEU A 576 28.80 24.31 -30.34
CA LEU A 576 30.18 24.67 -30.73
C LEU A 576 30.27 25.19 -32.17
N ASN A 577 29.61 24.55 -33.12
CA ASN A 577 29.52 25.05 -34.50
C ASN A 577 28.95 26.47 -34.55
N LYS A 578 27.89 26.74 -33.79
CA LYS A 578 27.26 28.06 -33.70
C LYS A 578 28.21 29.11 -33.13
N LEU A 579 28.93 28.78 -32.06
CA LEU A 579 29.93 29.67 -31.44
C LEU A 579 31.06 29.96 -32.45
N LYS A 580 31.62 28.97 -33.09
CA LYS A 580 32.67 29.08 -34.10
C LYS A 580 32.26 29.94 -35.28
N GLN A 581 31.03 29.76 -35.82
CA GLN A 581 30.48 30.61 -36.90
C GLN A 581 30.43 32.09 -36.52
N HIS A 582 30.36 32.44 -35.24
CA HIS A 582 30.36 33.81 -34.74
C HIS A 582 31.75 34.26 -34.30
N GLY A 583 32.82 33.51 -34.56
CA GLY A 583 34.19 33.86 -34.30
C GLY A 583 34.66 33.65 -32.83
N VAL A 584 33.95 32.82 -32.07
CA VAL A 584 34.44 32.34 -30.76
C VAL A 584 35.37 31.16 -31.04
N HIS A 585 36.54 31.12 -30.40
CA HIS A 585 37.49 30.03 -30.49
C HIS A 585 37.05 28.84 -29.60
N ILE A 586 37.36 27.61 -30.05
CA ILE A 586 36.99 26.38 -29.29
C ILE A 586 38.26 25.59 -29.03
N ALA A 587 38.54 25.32 -27.75
CA ALA A 587 39.63 24.44 -27.32
C ALA A 587 39.10 23.13 -26.76
N LEU A 588 39.75 22.01 -27.15
CA LEU A 588 39.48 20.69 -26.57
C LEU A 588 40.45 20.50 -25.39
N ASP A 589 39.86 20.37 -24.21
CA ASP A 589 40.58 20.27 -22.93
C ASP A 589 40.77 18.82 -22.47
N ASP A 590 41.72 18.58 -21.55
CA ASP A 590 42.04 17.27 -20.94
C ASP A 590 42.36 16.18 -22.00
N PHE A 591 42.93 16.56 -23.14
CA PHE A 591 43.16 15.62 -24.25
C PHE A 591 44.12 14.49 -23.89
N GLY A 592 43.68 13.25 -24.15
CA GLY A 592 44.40 12.00 -23.84
C GLY A 592 43.91 11.28 -22.59
N THR A 593 43.00 11.84 -21.80
CA THR A 593 42.41 11.19 -20.62
C THR A 593 41.14 10.39 -20.95
N GLY A 594 40.57 10.57 -22.14
CA GLY A 594 39.32 9.95 -22.62
C GLY A 594 39.54 8.82 -23.65
N PHE A 595 38.43 8.36 -24.21
CA PHE A 595 38.39 7.26 -25.21
C PHE A 595 38.21 7.77 -26.66
N SER A 596 38.39 9.04 -26.93
CA SER A 596 38.16 9.56 -28.29
C SER A 596 39.18 9.02 -29.28
N SER A 597 38.71 8.43 -30.37
CA SER A 597 39.57 8.08 -31.50
C SER A 597 40.07 9.34 -32.17
N LEU A 598 41.35 9.41 -32.47
CA LEU A 598 41.96 10.47 -33.25
C LEU A 598 41.21 10.77 -34.56
N THR A 599 40.45 9.82 -35.10
CA THR A 599 39.62 9.99 -36.29
C THR A 599 38.46 10.98 -36.10
N HIS A 600 37.92 11.08 -34.88
CA HIS A 600 36.81 11.98 -34.62
C HIS A 600 37.23 13.44 -34.38
N ILE A 601 38.46 13.69 -33.96
CA ILE A 601 38.98 15.06 -33.73
C ILE A 601 38.85 15.93 -35.00
N ARG A 602 39.04 15.36 -36.17
CA ARG A 602 38.91 16.04 -37.48
C ARG A 602 37.49 16.58 -37.70
N ASP A 603 36.50 15.88 -37.19
CA ASP A 603 35.09 16.15 -37.46
C ASP A 603 34.47 17.14 -36.44
N TYR A 604 35.22 17.48 -35.38
CA TYR A 604 34.77 18.44 -34.37
C TYR A 604 35.15 19.89 -34.72
N PRO A 605 34.30 20.87 -34.36
CA PRO A 605 34.56 22.30 -34.67
C PRO A 605 35.54 22.91 -33.66
N ILE A 606 36.70 22.32 -33.48
CA ILE A 606 37.75 22.79 -32.55
C ILE A 606 38.82 23.59 -33.30
N ASP A 607 39.53 24.45 -32.59
CA ASP A 607 40.64 25.31 -33.09
C ASP A 607 41.96 24.91 -32.43
N SER A 608 41.94 24.40 -31.19
CA SER A 608 43.12 24.03 -30.43
C SER A 608 42.93 22.80 -29.56
N LEU A 609 44.03 22.10 -29.29
CA LEU A 609 44.11 20.96 -28.35
C LEU A 609 44.95 21.37 -27.13
N LYS A 610 44.43 21.13 -25.93
CA LYS A 610 45.12 21.28 -24.64
C LYS A 610 45.52 19.89 -24.15
N VAL A 611 46.80 19.63 -24.05
CA VAL A 611 47.32 18.34 -23.58
C VAL A 611 47.42 18.38 -22.05
N ASP A 612 46.74 17.45 -21.42
CA ASP A 612 46.57 17.40 -19.97
C ASP A 612 47.91 17.33 -19.21
N CYS A 613 47.97 17.99 -18.06
CA CYS A 613 49.15 18.10 -17.21
C CYS A 613 49.75 16.72 -16.82
N SER A 614 48.92 15.67 -16.69
CA SER A 614 49.40 14.32 -16.31
C SER A 614 50.36 13.72 -17.35
N PHE A 615 50.22 14.08 -18.61
CA PHE A 615 51.14 13.70 -19.70
C PHE A 615 52.41 14.51 -19.59
N ILE A 616 52.31 15.82 -19.40
CA ILE A 616 53.49 16.70 -19.35
C ILE A 616 54.37 16.41 -18.13
N GLN A 617 53.77 16.12 -16.97
CA GLN A 617 54.50 15.76 -15.73
C GLN A 617 55.23 14.38 -15.85
N LYS A 618 54.66 13.43 -16.60
CA LYS A 618 55.21 12.06 -16.72
C LYS A 618 56.13 11.85 -17.91
N MET A 619 56.08 12.73 -18.92
CA MET A 619 56.81 12.51 -20.18
C MET A 619 58.31 12.33 -20.04
N GLN A 620 58.92 12.90 -18.98
CA GLN A 620 60.37 12.74 -18.75
C GLN A 620 60.74 11.38 -18.10
N HIS A 621 59.77 10.67 -17.51
CA HIS A 621 59.99 9.43 -16.73
C HIS A 621 59.33 8.19 -17.36
N ASP A 622 58.41 8.39 -18.34
CA ASP A 622 57.69 7.29 -19.00
C ASP A 622 57.88 7.40 -20.51
N PRO A 623 58.64 6.43 -21.12
CA PRO A 623 58.88 6.44 -22.56
C PRO A 623 57.63 6.34 -23.43
N SER A 624 56.57 5.72 -22.90
CA SER A 624 55.30 5.61 -23.65
C SER A 624 54.60 6.96 -23.68
N ILE A 625 54.58 7.67 -22.55
CA ILE A 625 54.02 9.03 -22.47
C ILE A 625 54.83 10.02 -23.33
N TYR A 626 56.17 9.90 -23.26
CA TYR A 626 57.06 10.70 -24.14
C TYR A 626 56.67 10.55 -25.63
N ALA A 627 56.54 9.31 -26.12
CA ALA A 627 56.17 9.03 -27.50
C ALA A 627 54.80 9.57 -27.85
N ILE A 628 53.84 9.51 -26.91
CA ILE A 628 52.48 10.05 -27.11
C ILE A 628 52.52 11.57 -27.27
N VAL A 629 53.18 12.29 -26.34
CA VAL A 629 53.27 13.77 -26.38
C VAL A 629 53.99 14.21 -27.67
N GLN A 630 55.05 13.52 -28.08
CA GLN A 630 55.73 13.78 -29.33
C GLN A 630 54.83 13.56 -30.55
N ALA A 631 54.08 12.45 -30.58
CA ALA A 631 53.16 12.13 -31.66
C ALA A 631 52.03 13.17 -31.78
N ILE A 632 51.48 13.66 -30.68
CA ILE A 632 50.48 14.74 -30.67
C ILE A 632 51.09 16.01 -31.27
N GLY A 633 52.33 16.36 -30.91
CA GLY A 633 53.05 17.49 -31.46
C GLY A 633 53.19 17.48 -32.96
N LEU A 634 53.36 16.30 -33.55
CA LEU A 634 53.46 16.09 -35.01
C LEU A 634 52.09 16.09 -35.71
N LEU A 635 51.05 15.56 -35.03
CA LEU A 635 49.73 15.38 -35.64
C LEU A 635 48.88 16.66 -35.69
N ALA A 636 48.86 17.45 -34.62
CA ALA A 636 47.97 18.58 -34.50
C ALA A 636 48.19 19.68 -35.58
N PRO A 637 49.43 20.08 -35.94
CA PRO A 637 49.66 21.04 -37.02
C PRO A 637 49.14 20.51 -38.37
N ASN A 638 49.22 19.19 -38.64
CA ASN A 638 48.69 18.58 -39.86
C ASN A 638 47.16 18.58 -39.94
N LEU A 639 46.51 18.72 -38.76
CA LEU A 639 45.07 18.89 -38.65
C LEU A 639 44.67 20.37 -38.58
N SER A 640 45.62 21.30 -38.73
CA SER A 640 45.42 22.74 -38.57
C SER A 640 44.92 23.13 -37.16
N LEU A 641 45.33 22.39 -36.15
CA LEU A 641 44.97 22.68 -34.74
C LEU A 641 46.12 23.31 -33.99
N GLY A 642 45.82 24.32 -33.19
CA GLY A 642 46.73 24.89 -32.21
C GLY A 642 47.05 23.87 -31.12
N LEU A 643 48.27 23.92 -30.55
CA LEU A 643 48.68 23.07 -29.46
C LEU A 643 49.01 23.88 -28.24
N ILE A 644 48.41 23.48 -27.11
CA ILE A 644 48.63 24.04 -25.78
C ILE A 644 49.09 22.92 -24.86
N ALA A 645 50.20 23.06 -24.16
CA ALA A 645 50.66 22.13 -23.15
C ALA A 645 50.34 22.69 -21.77
N GLU A 646 49.72 21.84 -20.92
CA GLU A 646 49.31 22.22 -19.57
C GLU A 646 50.28 21.69 -18.50
N GLY A 647 50.37 22.42 -17.37
CA GLY A 647 51.12 21.98 -16.20
C GLY A 647 52.63 21.93 -16.41
N ILE A 648 53.17 22.88 -17.22
CA ILE A 648 54.62 23.05 -17.37
C ILE A 648 55.18 23.59 -16.06
N GLU A 649 56.09 22.88 -15.43
CA GLU A 649 56.67 23.24 -14.13
C GLU A 649 58.20 23.47 -14.21
N THR A 650 58.86 22.86 -15.22
CA THR A 650 60.31 22.95 -15.37
C THR A 650 60.75 23.47 -16.74
N PRO A 651 61.93 24.14 -16.84
CA PRO A 651 62.48 24.55 -18.14
C PRO A 651 62.77 23.40 -19.09
N GLU A 652 63.11 22.21 -18.53
CA GLU A 652 63.37 21.02 -19.32
C GLU A 652 62.10 20.51 -20.03
N GLN A 653 60.95 20.58 -19.34
CA GLN A 653 59.65 20.25 -19.95
C GLN A 653 59.36 21.23 -21.09
N GLU A 654 59.54 22.51 -20.89
CA GLU A 654 59.32 23.57 -21.86
C GLU A 654 60.17 23.31 -23.13
N GLU A 655 61.48 23.06 -22.98
CA GLU A 655 62.40 22.80 -24.08
C GLU A 655 62.00 21.59 -24.92
N LEU A 656 61.60 20.48 -24.28
CA LEU A 656 61.11 19.26 -24.94
C LEU A 656 59.81 19.55 -25.74
N LEU A 657 58.85 20.26 -25.15
CA LEU A 657 57.61 20.59 -25.82
C LEU A 657 57.86 21.51 -27.03
N ARG A 658 58.78 22.47 -26.93
CA ARG A 658 59.17 23.30 -28.03
C ARG A 658 59.76 22.50 -29.17
N GLN A 659 60.60 21.48 -28.87
CA GLN A 659 61.20 20.55 -29.86
C GLN A 659 60.09 19.70 -30.51
N PHE A 660 59.06 19.35 -29.81
CA PHE A 660 57.93 18.58 -30.33
C PHE A 660 56.92 19.41 -31.16
N GLY A 661 57.14 20.76 -31.23
CA GLY A 661 56.31 21.64 -32.03
C GLY A 661 55.14 22.27 -31.31
N TYR A 662 55.11 22.21 -29.98
CA TYR A 662 54.13 22.93 -29.19
C TYR A 662 54.43 24.43 -29.25
N SER A 663 53.37 25.23 -29.51
CA SER A 663 53.50 26.67 -29.66
C SER A 663 53.15 27.48 -28.40
N ILE A 664 52.22 26.95 -27.58
CA ILE A 664 51.68 27.61 -26.39
C ILE A 664 51.82 26.68 -25.20
N GLY A 665 52.19 27.25 -24.08
CA GLY A 665 52.30 26.54 -22.81
C GLY A 665 51.60 27.28 -21.67
N GLN A 666 51.18 26.52 -20.68
CA GLN A 666 50.58 27.03 -19.46
C GLN A 666 51.12 26.21 -18.29
N GLY A 667 51.45 26.82 -17.15
CA GLY A 667 51.92 26.10 -16.00
C GLY A 667 52.61 27.00 -14.98
N PHE A 668 52.98 26.40 -13.83
CA PHE A 668 53.61 27.13 -12.72
C PHE A 668 55.03 27.63 -13.05
N LEU A 669 55.64 27.13 -14.09
CA LEU A 669 56.91 27.66 -14.60
C LEU A 669 56.79 29.14 -15.00
N PHE A 670 55.63 29.52 -15.55
CA PHE A 670 55.39 30.89 -16.02
C PHE A 670 54.72 31.75 -14.97
N GLU A 671 53.50 31.37 -14.53
CA GLU A 671 52.78 32.08 -13.49
C GLU A 671 51.61 31.21 -13.00
N SER A 672 51.24 31.39 -11.75
CA SER A 672 50.00 30.86 -11.20
C SER A 672 48.80 31.68 -11.65
N ALA A 673 47.55 31.23 -11.36
CA ALA A 673 46.37 32.04 -11.63
C ALA A 673 46.33 33.32 -10.79
N ILE A 674 46.24 34.48 -11.43
CA ILE A 674 46.27 35.82 -10.88
C ILE A 674 44.90 36.51 -10.94
N ASP A 675 44.71 37.58 -10.14
CA ASP A 675 43.48 38.36 -10.16
C ASP A 675 43.42 39.32 -11.37
N ALA A 676 42.21 39.88 -11.65
CA ALA A 676 41.95 40.73 -12.80
C ALA A 676 42.80 42.05 -12.77
N ASN A 677 43.26 42.54 -11.61
CA ASN A 677 44.07 43.73 -11.54
C ASN A 677 45.52 43.42 -11.94
N GLN A 678 46.03 42.27 -11.56
CA GLN A 678 47.37 41.80 -11.98
C GLN A 678 47.43 41.58 -13.49
N VAL A 679 46.32 41.07 -14.09
CA VAL A 679 46.18 40.92 -15.56
C VAL A 679 46.39 42.24 -16.27
N ILE A 680 45.85 43.37 -15.75
CA ILE A 680 46.06 44.73 -16.32
C ILE A 680 47.55 45.05 -16.47
N SER A 681 48.35 44.67 -15.47
CA SER A 681 49.79 44.96 -15.51
C SER A 681 50.50 44.18 -16.62
N ILE A 682 50.14 42.90 -16.83
CA ILE A 682 50.67 42.07 -17.91
C ILE A 682 50.24 42.60 -19.28
N LEU A 683 48.94 42.95 -19.42
CA LEU A 683 48.42 43.47 -20.70
C LEU A 683 49.11 44.77 -21.08
N LYS A 684 49.38 45.67 -20.15
CA LYS A 684 50.12 46.93 -20.41
C LYS A 684 51.55 46.68 -20.85
N GLN A 685 52.26 45.71 -20.30
CA GLN A 685 53.60 45.32 -20.71
C GLN A 685 53.62 44.70 -22.13
N ASN A 686 52.58 44.01 -22.51
CA ASN A 686 52.43 43.38 -23.86
C ASN A 686 51.95 44.37 -24.93
N GLN A 687 51.41 45.53 -24.60
CA GLN A 687 50.81 46.51 -25.52
C GLN A 687 51.75 46.98 -26.66
N PRO A 688 53.00 47.34 -26.39
CA PRO A 688 53.90 47.81 -27.45
C PRO A 688 54.18 46.76 -28.56
N TYR A 689 54.10 45.49 -28.21
CA TYR A 689 54.29 44.39 -29.18
C TYR A 689 53.03 44.14 -30.03
N LEU A 690 51.85 44.20 -29.41
CA LEU A 690 50.58 44.03 -30.13
C LEU A 690 50.40 45.13 -31.21
N GLU A 691 50.86 46.36 -30.93
CA GLU A 691 50.85 47.46 -31.92
C GLU A 691 51.83 47.22 -33.07
N SER A 692 53.04 46.70 -32.78
CA SER A 692 54.04 46.43 -33.82
C SER A 692 53.65 45.27 -34.72
N HIS A 693 52.97 44.24 -34.22
CA HIS A 693 52.51 43.08 -34.98
C HIS A 693 51.34 43.44 -35.89
N TYR A 694 50.41 44.25 -35.41
CA TYR A 694 49.27 44.71 -36.24
C TYR A 694 49.70 45.68 -37.35
N ASN A 695 50.74 46.47 -37.13
CA ASN A 695 51.33 47.31 -38.16
C ASN A 695 52.18 46.53 -39.19
N ALA A 696 52.63 45.34 -38.83
CA ALA A 696 53.35 44.44 -39.78
C ALA A 696 52.41 43.54 -40.60
N LEU A 697 51.13 43.39 -40.20
CA LEU A 697 50.11 42.65 -40.95
C LEU A 697 49.18 43.56 -41.81
N ARG A 698 49.35 44.86 -41.73
CA ARG A 698 48.84 45.87 -42.68
C ARG A 698 49.86 46.15 -43.75
#